data_8a6afeb0a7dd954dc3543eef8936cd7a
#
_entry.id   8a6afeb0a7dd954dc3543eef8936cd7a
#
_cell.length_a   1.000
_cell.length_b   1.000
_cell.length_c   1.000
_cell.angle_alpha   90.00
_cell.angle_beta   90.00
_cell.angle_gamma   90.00
#
_symmetry.space_group_name_H-M   'P 1'
#
loop_
_entity.id
_entity.type
_entity.pdbx_description
1 polymer ?
#
loop_
_entity_poly.entity_id
_entity_poly.type
_entity_poly.pdbx_seq_one_letter_code
_entity_poly.pdbx_strand_id
1 'polypeptide(L)'
;DNKGKASEWNTASFQMGMLNVSDWKAQWITPTGAEEASRPSPLFRKEFAIGKKIKSAFAYITAHGLYEAHINGQRVGTDYLTPGYTSYNNRIQYQAYDVTNLLKQGNNAVGAALGSGWYRGIYGIGTRKEIYGKDIALLLQLNITYTDGTTAVIGTDNSWKTSTGEVRSAEIYDGSVTDARKEQKGWATAAFDDKSWKGVTVQNYSKSILIATVNEPVKKHEIFKSVKFFTTPKGEKVIDFGQNLVGVVRFKVTGKAGDKIVISHAEIIDKAGNFYTDNLRDAKAQNTFILKGGGEETFEPQFTWQGFRYIRIEGYPGDIKPEDFTATALYSDMAPAGTFSCSNLMINQLQHNIQWGQKGNFLDIPTDCPQRDERLGWTGDAQVFSRTATYNMNAHNFFAKWLKDVALDQFADGSVPHVIPDAFDNGKPSGGGGSAGWSDVATIVPWNMYLAYGDKEILAGQYNSMKAWVNCMKGRSHNNLWNTGGHFGDWLFFTRNDDNDGTAAITSKYLIAQCFYAYSTQLLINAAKVLGKTNDEATYTKLLADVKAAYIKEYVTPNGLISSDTQTAYTLALQFDMLPQDLRPQAAQRLADNVKRYGNHLTTGFLGTPYLCSALSRFGYADVAFGLLLQQNYPSWLYPIKMGATTIWERWNGIHPDGTPEVPSMNSYNHYAYGAIGDWMYRTVAGLDTKTDQVGYKGIIIKPTIGGNLTTVAADYETPYGKASSHWKVEGGNLMLDVTIPANTTATIYVPTKGDNAVSENGKPVTKAQNQIAGYTAVNVGSGNYHFSTLMK
;
A
#
# COMPACT_ATOMS: atom_id res chain seq x y z
N ASP A 1 13.58 33.61 -2.60
CA ASP A 1 14.86 32.92 -2.58
C ASP A 1 15.76 33.53 -1.47
N ASN A 2 16.94 32.96 -1.25
CA ASN A 2 17.91 33.43 -0.24
C ASN A 2 18.49 34.83 -0.49
N LYS A 3 18.18 35.45 -1.64
CA LYS A 3 18.52 36.82 -1.99
C LYS A 3 17.33 37.77 -1.85
N GLY A 4 16.24 37.33 -1.23
CA GLY A 4 15.02 38.13 -1.02
C GLY A 4 14.14 38.34 -2.25
N LYS A 5 14.44 37.66 -3.38
CA LYS A 5 13.61 37.70 -4.60
C LYS A 5 12.38 36.80 -4.41
N ALA A 6 11.19 37.37 -4.44
CA ALA A 6 9.93 36.62 -4.44
C ALA A 6 9.75 35.82 -5.76
N SER A 7 9.16 34.62 -5.67
CA SER A 7 8.64 33.93 -6.84
C SER A 7 7.35 34.60 -7.32
N GLU A 8 6.86 34.18 -8.49
CA GLU A 8 5.50 34.52 -8.89
C GLU A 8 4.48 33.87 -7.93
N TRP A 9 3.31 34.53 -7.82
CA TRP A 9 2.21 33.99 -7.03
C TRP A 9 1.64 32.74 -7.70
N ASN A 10 1.41 31.72 -6.90
CA ASN A 10 0.61 30.56 -7.33
C ASN A 10 -0.68 30.52 -6.52
N THR A 11 -1.79 30.18 -7.16
CA THR A 11 -3.11 30.15 -6.53
C THR A 11 -3.53 28.70 -6.34
N ALA A 12 -3.91 28.34 -5.13
CA ALA A 12 -4.55 27.08 -4.81
C ALA A 12 -5.92 27.34 -4.20
N SER A 13 -6.85 26.41 -4.40
CA SER A 13 -8.18 26.46 -3.80
C SER A 13 -8.45 25.16 -3.03
N PHE A 14 -9.25 25.28 -1.98
CA PHE A 14 -9.75 24.12 -1.25
C PHE A 14 -11.23 24.30 -0.98
N GLN A 15 -11.95 23.20 -0.78
CA GLN A 15 -13.36 23.19 -0.42
C GLN A 15 -13.51 22.70 1.02
N MET A 16 -14.27 23.44 1.81
CA MET A 16 -14.65 22.98 3.15
C MET A 16 -15.60 21.78 3.06
N GLY A 17 -15.34 20.76 3.87
CA GLY A 17 -16.28 19.66 4.09
C GLY A 17 -17.48 20.08 4.94
N MET A 18 -18.35 19.13 5.25
CA MET A 18 -19.45 19.29 6.24
C MET A 18 -18.83 19.31 7.64
N LEU A 19 -18.88 20.45 8.32
CA LEU A 19 -18.24 20.63 9.63
C LEU A 19 -19.07 20.08 10.77
N ASN A 20 -20.40 20.10 10.62
CA ASN A 20 -21.34 19.64 11.64
C ASN A 20 -22.31 18.62 11.03
N VAL A 21 -22.82 17.71 11.86
CA VAL A 21 -23.89 16.78 11.46
C VAL A 21 -25.12 17.51 10.95
N SER A 22 -25.43 18.71 11.51
CA SER A 22 -26.54 19.54 11.09
C SER A 22 -26.42 20.18 9.70
N ASP A 23 -25.23 20.17 9.11
CA ASP A 23 -25.01 20.66 7.73
C ASP A 23 -25.60 19.71 6.70
N TRP A 24 -25.73 18.44 7.09
CA TRP A 24 -26.40 17.44 6.27
C TRP A 24 -27.92 17.57 6.33
N LYS A 25 -28.52 18.11 5.27
CA LYS A 25 -29.97 18.15 5.08
C LYS A 25 -30.50 16.88 4.37
N ALA A 26 -29.65 16.20 3.62
CA ALA A 26 -29.92 14.92 2.98
C ALA A 26 -30.21 13.81 4.01
N GLN A 27 -31.00 12.84 3.61
CA GLN A 27 -31.33 11.65 4.40
C GLN A 27 -30.74 10.41 3.72
N TRP A 28 -30.36 9.41 4.50
CA TRP A 28 -30.00 8.12 3.96
C TRP A 28 -31.19 7.49 3.27
N ILE A 29 -31.01 6.97 2.05
CA ILE A 29 -32.04 6.28 1.28
C ILE A 29 -31.59 4.88 0.87
N THR A 30 -32.50 3.91 0.89
CA THR A 30 -32.32 2.54 0.44
C THR A 30 -33.36 2.15 -0.60
N PRO A 31 -33.13 1.12 -1.43
CA PRO A 31 -34.16 0.58 -2.31
C PRO A 31 -35.37 0.09 -1.53
N THR A 32 -36.56 0.16 -2.13
CA THR A 32 -37.80 -0.35 -1.54
C THR A 32 -38.18 -1.73 -2.10
N GLY A 33 -38.60 -2.63 -1.22
CA GLY A 33 -39.08 -3.97 -1.58
C GLY A 33 -38.02 -5.05 -1.37
N ALA A 34 -38.40 -6.29 -1.72
CA ALA A 34 -37.49 -7.42 -1.64
C ALA A 34 -36.37 -7.32 -2.68
N GLU A 35 -35.15 -7.59 -2.23
CA GLU A 35 -33.98 -7.66 -3.12
C GLU A 35 -34.00 -8.97 -3.92
N GLU A 36 -33.62 -8.89 -5.20
CA GLU A 36 -33.40 -10.08 -6.02
C GLU A 36 -32.20 -10.89 -5.48
N ALA A 37 -32.25 -12.21 -5.61
CA ALA A 37 -31.17 -13.09 -5.12
C ALA A 37 -29.79 -12.81 -5.76
N SER A 38 -29.77 -12.29 -6.97
CA SER A 38 -28.55 -11.87 -7.69
C SER A 38 -27.94 -10.57 -7.15
N ARG A 39 -28.65 -9.83 -6.31
CA ARG A 39 -28.23 -8.53 -5.73
C ARG A 39 -27.82 -7.51 -6.80
N PRO A 40 -28.72 -7.18 -7.76
CA PRO A 40 -28.39 -6.22 -8.80
C PRO A 40 -28.09 -4.85 -8.19
N SER A 41 -27.15 -4.14 -8.82
CA SER A 41 -26.80 -2.77 -8.44
C SER A 41 -28.01 -1.84 -8.56
N PRO A 42 -28.49 -1.22 -7.48
CA PRO A 42 -29.59 -0.28 -7.53
C PRO A 42 -29.15 1.02 -8.18
N LEU A 43 -30.04 1.60 -8.97
CA LEU A 43 -29.97 2.95 -9.50
C LEU A 43 -30.89 3.84 -8.67
N PHE A 44 -30.42 5.03 -8.30
CA PHE A 44 -31.17 6.06 -7.62
C PHE A 44 -31.20 7.32 -8.48
N ARG A 45 -32.33 8.01 -8.57
CA ARG A 45 -32.44 9.28 -9.30
C ARG A 45 -33.45 10.25 -8.72
N LYS A 46 -33.19 11.53 -9.00
CA LYS A 46 -34.13 12.63 -8.74
C LYS A 46 -33.99 13.66 -9.85
N GLU A 47 -35.12 14.14 -10.36
CA GLU A 47 -35.19 15.30 -11.22
C GLU A 47 -35.53 16.57 -10.42
N PHE A 48 -34.92 17.69 -10.76
CA PHE A 48 -35.14 18.97 -10.07
C PHE A 48 -34.88 20.14 -11.01
N ALA A 49 -35.43 21.30 -10.65
CA ALA A 49 -35.31 22.52 -11.47
C ALA A 49 -34.43 23.56 -10.74
N ILE A 50 -33.59 24.27 -11.48
CA ILE A 50 -32.78 25.40 -11.02
C ILE A 50 -33.31 26.67 -11.72
N GLY A 51 -33.89 27.58 -10.93
CA GLY A 51 -34.51 28.82 -11.48
C GLY A 51 -33.55 29.99 -11.66
N LYS A 52 -32.38 29.95 -11.02
CA LYS A 52 -31.39 31.05 -10.94
C LYS A 52 -30.05 30.68 -11.57
N LYS A 53 -29.29 31.71 -11.94
CA LYS A 53 -27.93 31.53 -12.45
C LYS A 53 -27.00 31.00 -11.35
N ILE A 54 -26.32 29.89 -11.62
CA ILE A 54 -25.41 29.24 -10.68
C ILE A 54 -24.09 30.03 -10.60
N LYS A 55 -23.58 30.24 -9.39
CA LYS A 55 -22.23 30.74 -9.11
C LYS A 55 -21.27 29.58 -8.86
N SER A 56 -21.68 28.64 -7.99
CA SER A 56 -20.92 27.44 -7.66
C SER A 56 -21.85 26.36 -7.13
N ALA A 57 -21.48 25.09 -7.31
CA ALA A 57 -22.22 23.97 -6.76
C ALA A 57 -21.27 22.84 -6.36
N PHE A 58 -21.48 22.25 -5.17
CA PHE A 58 -20.70 21.14 -4.65
C PHE A 58 -21.60 19.96 -4.31
N ALA A 59 -21.16 18.77 -4.70
CA ALA A 59 -21.80 17.49 -4.35
C ALA A 59 -21.01 16.83 -3.21
N TYR A 60 -21.72 16.46 -2.14
CA TYR A 60 -21.18 15.68 -1.02
C TYR A 60 -21.87 14.32 -1.05
N ILE A 61 -21.09 13.24 -1.23
CA ILE A 61 -21.62 11.92 -1.55
C ILE A 61 -20.91 10.84 -0.72
N THR A 62 -21.71 9.92 -0.18
CA THR A 62 -21.24 8.69 0.44
C THR A 62 -22.26 7.57 0.30
N ALA A 63 -21.86 6.34 0.63
CA ALA A 63 -22.73 5.17 0.55
C ALA A 63 -22.39 4.12 1.61
N HIS A 64 -23.37 3.31 1.98
CA HIS A 64 -23.13 1.96 2.49
C HIS A 64 -23.00 1.04 1.26
N GLY A 65 -21.76 0.69 0.92
CA GLY A 65 -21.38 0.07 -0.34
C GLY A 65 -20.49 1.00 -1.15
N LEU A 66 -20.38 0.74 -2.47
CA LEU A 66 -19.68 1.61 -3.41
C LEU A 66 -20.71 2.43 -4.20
N TYR A 67 -20.33 3.61 -4.68
CA TYR A 67 -21.20 4.41 -5.54
C TYR A 67 -20.48 4.97 -6.78
N GLU A 68 -21.26 5.19 -7.83
CA GLU A 68 -20.91 6.01 -8.98
C GLU A 68 -22.04 7.00 -9.24
N ALA A 69 -21.77 8.30 -9.12
CA ALA A 69 -22.78 9.35 -9.25
C ALA A 69 -22.74 10.01 -10.64
N HIS A 70 -23.90 10.47 -11.09
CA HIS A 70 -24.09 11.14 -12.37
C HIS A 70 -24.97 12.38 -12.21
N ILE A 71 -24.66 13.45 -12.95
CA ILE A 71 -25.49 14.64 -13.09
C ILE A 71 -25.69 14.89 -14.57
N ASN A 72 -26.96 14.99 -15.02
CA ASN A 72 -27.33 15.22 -16.40
C ASN A 72 -26.69 14.24 -17.39
N GLY A 73 -26.52 12.99 -16.97
CA GLY A 73 -25.90 11.91 -17.75
C GLY A 73 -24.36 11.90 -17.73
N GLN A 74 -23.71 12.86 -17.07
CA GLN A 74 -22.26 12.90 -16.93
C GLN A 74 -21.85 12.37 -15.57
N ARG A 75 -20.77 11.55 -15.53
CA ARG A 75 -20.19 11.02 -14.29
C ARG A 75 -19.62 12.14 -13.43
N VAL A 76 -19.87 12.07 -12.12
CA VAL A 76 -19.31 12.98 -11.12
C VAL A 76 -17.94 12.48 -10.67
N GLY A 77 -16.91 13.31 -10.87
CA GLY A 77 -15.53 12.96 -10.50
C GLY A 77 -14.92 11.86 -11.37
N THR A 78 -13.69 11.50 -11.03
CA THR A 78 -12.89 10.46 -11.72
C THR A 78 -12.49 9.33 -10.77
N ASP A 79 -12.93 9.38 -9.52
CA ASP A 79 -12.57 8.44 -8.48
C ASP A 79 -13.29 7.10 -8.65
N TYR A 80 -12.62 6.03 -8.26
CA TYR A 80 -13.15 4.66 -8.30
C TYR A 80 -13.29 4.10 -6.89
N LEU A 81 -14.17 3.12 -6.70
CA LEU A 81 -14.41 2.42 -5.45
C LEU A 81 -14.77 3.35 -4.28
N THR A 82 -15.35 4.52 -4.58
CA THR A 82 -15.84 5.46 -3.57
C THR A 82 -17.04 4.87 -2.79
N PRO A 83 -17.17 5.21 -1.50
CA PRO A 83 -16.46 6.22 -0.71
C PRO A 83 -15.08 5.79 -0.19
N GLY A 84 -14.59 4.60 -0.54
CA GLY A 84 -13.37 4.01 -0.05
C GLY A 84 -13.60 3.10 1.16
N TYR A 85 -12.52 2.47 1.66
CA TYR A 85 -12.56 1.52 2.76
C TYR A 85 -11.95 2.12 4.03
N THR A 86 -12.77 2.25 5.06
CA THR A 86 -12.42 2.66 6.43
C THR A 86 -13.04 1.68 7.41
N SER A 87 -12.75 1.80 8.68
CA SER A 87 -13.46 1.10 9.75
C SER A 87 -14.91 1.61 9.82
N TYR A 88 -15.79 1.03 9.00
CA TYR A 88 -17.16 1.53 8.79
C TYR A 88 -18.02 1.57 10.05
N ASN A 89 -17.68 0.83 11.09
CA ASN A 89 -18.34 0.93 12.40
C ASN A 89 -17.99 2.24 13.12
N ASN A 90 -16.83 2.82 12.82
CA ASN A 90 -16.27 3.99 13.50
C ASN A 90 -16.29 5.25 12.64
N ARG A 91 -16.07 5.11 11.32
CA ARG A 91 -16.07 6.24 10.40
C ARG A 91 -16.32 5.82 8.95
N ILE A 92 -17.01 6.67 8.21
CA ILE A 92 -17.28 6.52 6.77
C ILE A 92 -16.86 7.81 6.08
N GLN A 93 -16.07 7.67 5.01
CA GLN A 93 -15.69 8.83 4.20
C GLN A 93 -16.83 9.30 3.31
N TYR A 94 -16.88 10.60 3.04
CA TYR A 94 -17.65 11.19 1.95
C TYR A 94 -16.71 11.98 1.05
N GLN A 95 -17.01 12.02 -0.25
CA GLN A 95 -16.31 12.83 -1.23
C GLN A 95 -17.02 14.17 -1.43
N ALA A 96 -16.26 15.22 -1.74
CA ALA A 96 -16.75 16.53 -2.12
C ALA A 96 -16.28 16.87 -3.54
N TYR A 97 -17.24 17.10 -4.45
CA TYR A 97 -16.95 17.37 -5.86
C TYR A 97 -17.47 18.74 -6.26
N ASP A 98 -16.68 19.53 -6.98
CA ASP A 98 -17.19 20.70 -7.70
C ASP A 98 -17.98 20.22 -8.92
N VAL A 99 -19.29 20.46 -8.90
CA VAL A 99 -20.23 20.05 -9.96
C VAL A 99 -20.87 21.25 -10.67
N THR A 100 -20.27 22.44 -10.50
CA THR A 100 -20.77 23.69 -11.07
C THR A 100 -21.06 23.56 -12.56
N ASN A 101 -20.13 22.98 -13.31
CA ASN A 101 -20.22 22.82 -14.76
C ASN A 101 -21.13 21.67 -15.23
N LEU A 102 -21.57 20.80 -14.32
CA LEU A 102 -22.48 19.70 -14.62
C LEU A 102 -23.95 20.11 -14.50
N LEU A 103 -24.23 21.23 -13.84
CA LEU A 103 -25.55 21.78 -13.61
C LEU A 103 -25.88 22.91 -14.61
N LYS A 104 -27.14 23.07 -14.90
CA LYS A 104 -27.68 24.14 -15.79
C LYS A 104 -28.92 24.77 -15.19
N GLN A 105 -29.23 26.00 -15.62
CA GLN A 105 -30.54 26.61 -15.34
C GLN A 105 -31.62 25.80 -16.06
N GLY A 106 -32.78 25.60 -15.43
CA GLY A 106 -33.85 24.73 -15.90
C GLY A 106 -33.77 23.33 -15.26
N ASN A 107 -34.25 22.34 -15.97
CA ASN A 107 -34.36 20.95 -15.50
C ASN A 107 -33.01 20.23 -15.49
N ASN A 108 -32.70 19.60 -14.36
CA ASN A 108 -31.54 18.77 -14.12
C ASN A 108 -31.97 17.43 -13.53
N ALA A 109 -31.11 16.43 -13.67
CA ALA A 109 -31.24 15.15 -12.98
C ALA A 109 -29.93 14.78 -12.28
N VAL A 110 -30.03 14.21 -11.08
CA VAL A 110 -28.94 13.62 -10.34
C VAL A 110 -29.29 12.18 -10.02
N GLY A 111 -28.30 11.31 -10.07
CA GLY A 111 -28.48 9.92 -9.67
C GLY A 111 -27.18 9.24 -9.31
N ALA A 112 -27.29 8.04 -8.73
CA ALA A 112 -26.16 7.19 -8.41
C ALA A 112 -26.51 5.71 -8.62
N ALA A 113 -25.53 4.96 -9.12
CA ALA A 113 -25.53 3.50 -9.10
C ALA A 113 -24.70 3.04 -7.89
N LEU A 114 -25.13 1.97 -7.22
CA LEU A 114 -24.43 1.43 -6.05
C LEU A 114 -24.02 -0.03 -6.25
N GLY A 115 -22.84 -0.39 -5.70
CA GLY A 115 -22.32 -1.76 -5.65
C GLY A 115 -22.13 -2.23 -4.21
N SER A 116 -22.05 -3.56 -3.98
CA SER A 116 -21.91 -4.16 -2.64
C SER A 116 -20.64 -3.70 -1.91
N GLY A 117 -19.49 -3.70 -2.61
CA GLY A 117 -18.20 -3.27 -2.09
C GLY A 117 -17.77 -4.00 -0.81
N TRP A 118 -16.94 -3.35 0.00
CA TRP A 118 -16.47 -3.86 1.29
C TRP A 118 -17.57 -3.89 2.36
N TYR A 119 -18.60 -3.04 2.22
CA TYR A 119 -19.62 -2.88 3.26
C TYR A 119 -20.48 -4.14 3.44
N ARG A 120 -21.04 -4.67 2.35
CA ARG A 120 -21.96 -5.81 2.37
C ARG A 120 -21.55 -6.99 1.47
N GLY A 121 -20.57 -6.80 0.59
CA GLY A 121 -20.09 -7.82 -0.33
C GLY A 121 -19.40 -8.99 0.37
N ILE A 122 -18.97 -9.97 -0.45
CA ILE A 122 -18.10 -11.05 0.01
C ILE A 122 -16.72 -10.43 0.27
N TYR A 123 -16.22 -10.59 1.51
CA TYR A 123 -14.96 -10.00 1.92
C TYR A 123 -14.30 -10.76 3.07
N GLY A 124 -12.95 -10.73 3.13
CA GLY A 124 -12.17 -11.50 4.09
C GLY A 124 -11.91 -12.93 3.59
N ILE A 125 -11.31 -13.76 4.43
CA ILE A 125 -10.97 -15.15 4.09
C ILE A 125 -12.24 -16.00 4.05
N GLY A 126 -12.43 -16.76 2.98
CA GLY A 126 -13.61 -17.57 2.71
C GLY A 126 -14.78 -16.76 2.12
N THR A 127 -15.99 -17.27 2.29
CA THR A 127 -17.23 -16.69 1.70
C THR A 127 -18.00 -15.78 2.67
N ARG A 128 -17.30 -15.11 3.59
CA ARG A 128 -17.94 -14.16 4.54
C ARG A 128 -18.51 -12.97 3.78
N LYS A 129 -19.66 -12.48 4.25
CA LYS A 129 -20.36 -11.35 3.64
C LYS A 129 -21.09 -10.53 4.70
N GLU A 130 -21.48 -9.32 4.33
CA GLU A 130 -22.27 -8.43 5.18
C GLU A 130 -21.55 -8.07 6.49
N ILE A 131 -20.21 -7.93 6.45
CA ILE A 131 -19.37 -7.70 7.63
C ILE A 131 -19.81 -6.44 8.40
N TYR A 132 -20.16 -5.38 7.68
CA TYR A 132 -20.57 -4.10 8.29
C TYR A 132 -22.08 -3.87 8.24
N GLY A 133 -22.83 -4.58 7.40
CA GLY A 133 -24.27 -4.46 7.28
C GLY A 133 -24.83 -5.07 6.00
N LYS A 134 -26.17 -5.19 6.00
CA LYS A 134 -26.92 -5.82 4.88
C LYS A 134 -27.41 -4.80 3.85
N ASP A 135 -27.74 -3.59 4.34
CA ASP A 135 -28.47 -2.63 3.54
C ASP A 135 -27.50 -1.73 2.76
N ILE A 136 -27.65 -1.73 1.44
CA ILE A 136 -27.01 -0.75 0.59
C ILE A 136 -27.75 0.58 0.70
N ALA A 137 -27.04 1.69 0.90
CA ALA A 137 -27.67 3.00 1.10
C ALA A 137 -26.88 4.13 0.46
N LEU A 138 -27.58 5.17 0.03
CA LEU A 138 -27.01 6.39 -0.55
C LEU A 138 -27.28 7.59 0.36
N LEU A 139 -26.28 8.45 0.53
CA LEU A 139 -26.43 9.81 1.08
C LEU A 139 -25.75 10.77 0.11
N LEU A 140 -26.54 11.65 -0.52
CA LEU A 140 -26.05 12.65 -1.47
C LEU A 140 -26.68 14.01 -1.20
N GLN A 141 -25.86 15.07 -1.18
CA GLN A 141 -26.30 16.44 -1.02
C GLN A 141 -25.59 17.37 -2.01
N LEU A 142 -26.35 18.14 -2.76
CA LEU A 142 -25.86 19.25 -3.59
C LEU A 142 -26.08 20.56 -2.85
N ASN A 143 -25.03 21.32 -2.62
CA ASN A 143 -25.08 22.68 -2.12
C ASN A 143 -24.83 23.63 -3.29
N ILE A 144 -25.82 24.45 -3.62
CA ILE A 144 -25.80 25.37 -4.78
C ILE A 144 -25.79 26.81 -4.26
N THR A 145 -24.84 27.59 -4.75
CA THR A 145 -24.79 29.04 -4.52
C THR A 145 -25.11 29.76 -5.83
N TYR A 146 -26.05 30.69 -5.78
CA TYR A 146 -26.45 31.49 -6.94
C TYR A 146 -25.65 32.78 -7.04
N THR A 147 -25.68 33.42 -8.20
CA THR A 147 -24.97 34.70 -8.44
C THR A 147 -25.51 35.85 -7.63
N ASP A 148 -26.78 35.78 -7.15
CA ASP A 148 -27.39 36.76 -6.23
C ASP A 148 -27.04 36.51 -4.75
N GLY A 149 -26.18 35.54 -4.45
CA GLY A 149 -25.74 35.16 -3.10
C GLY A 149 -26.70 34.24 -2.34
N THR A 150 -27.86 33.92 -2.88
CA THR A 150 -28.79 32.95 -2.27
C THR A 150 -28.29 31.51 -2.49
N THR A 151 -28.76 30.59 -1.65
CA THR A 151 -28.35 29.18 -1.71
C THR A 151 -29.53 28.24 -1.84
N ALA A 152 -29.30 27.07 -2.38
CA ALA A 152 -30.26 25.96 -2.39
C ALA A 152 -29.56 24.65 -2.04
N VAL A 153 -30.30 23.73 -1.44
CA VAL A 153 -29.84 22.36 -1.14
C VAL A 153 -30.76 21.35 -1.82
N ILE A 154 -30.19 20.46 -2.58
CA ILE A 154 -30.86 19.29 -3.13
C ILE A 154 -30.24 18.07 -2.49
N GLY A 155 -31.02 17.29 -1.73
CA GLY A 155 -30.53 16.13 -1.03
C GLY A 155 -31.34 14.86 -1.33
N THR A 156 -30.78 13.72 -0.92
CA THR A 156 -31.50 12.45 -0.86
C THR A 156 -32.62 12.55 0.18
N ASP A 157 -33.82 12.15 -0.22
CA ASP A 157 -35.05 12.18 0.56
C ASP A 157 -36.09 11.20 -0.04
N ASN A 158 -37.29 11.17 0.51
CA ASN A 158 -38.40 10.30 0.07
C ASN A 158 -38.91 10.58 -1.33
N SER A 159 -38.52 11.68 -1.97
CA SER A 159 -38.93 12.02 -3.34
C SER A 159 -38.05 11.35 -4.42
N TRP A 160 -36.99 10.71 -4.02
CA TRP A 160 -36.13 9.95 -4.93
C TRP A 160 -36.81 8.66 -5.39
N LYS A 161 -36.35 8.18 -6.55
CA LYS A 161 -36.81 6.93 -7.13
C LYS A 161 -35.64 5.96 -7.30
N THR A 162 -35.95 4.66 -7.33
CA THR A 162 -34.99 3.58 -7.50
C THR A 162 -35.46 2.50 -8.45
N SER A 163 -34.52 1.91 -9.16
CA SER A 163 -34.70 0.76 -10.05
C SER A 163 -33.42 -0.05 -10.12
N THR A 164 -33.35 -1.05 -11.00
CA THR A 164 -32.09 -1.76 -11.31
C THR A 164 -31.78 -1.61 -12.79
N GLY A 165 -30.52 -1.71 -13.16
CA GLY A 165 -30.00 -1.59 -14.52
C GLY A 165 -29.26 -2.82 -15.02
N GLU A 166 -28.30 -2.58 -15.87
CA GLU A 166 -27.47 -3.60 -16.52
C GLU A 166 -26.56 -4.37 -15.57
N VAL A 167 -26.09 -3.79 -14.45
CA VAL A 167 -25.23 -4.49 -13.49
C VAL A 167 -26.08 -5.37 -12.60
N ARG A 168 -26.05 -6.69 -12.88
CA ARG A 168 -26.89 -7.69 -12.21
C ARG A 168 -26.29 -8.26 -10.95
N SER A 169 -24.97 -8.20 -10.81
CA SER A 169 -24.24 -8.43 -9.56
C SER A 169 -22.85 -7.77 -9.68
N ALA A 170 -22.31 -7.34 -8.55
CA ALA A 170 -20.94 -6.84 -8.47
C ALA A 170 -20.36 -7.13 -7.08
N GLU A 171 -19.33 -7.95 -7.07
CA GLU A 171 -18.61 -8.37 -5.86
C GLU A 171 -17.12 -8.16 -6.10
N ILE A 172 -16.37 -7.78 -5.05
CA ILE A 172 -14.93 -7.50 -5.16
C ILE A 172 -14.18 -8.74 -5.62
N TYR A 173 -14.46 -9.92 -5.04
CA TYR A 173 -13.71 -11.15 -5.35
C TYR A 173 -14.25 -11.87 -6.57
N ASP A 174 -15.57 -11.99 -6.65
CA ASP A 174 -16.21 -12.77 -7.69
C ASP A 174 -16.21 -12.07 -9.05
N GLY A 175 -16.20 -10.73 -9.05
CA GLY A 175 -16.34 -9.93 -10.24
C GLY A 175 -17.77 -9.44 -10.46
N SER A 176 -18.12 -9.08 -11.71
CA SER A 176 -19.42 -8.51 -12.05
C SER A 176 -20.15 -9.28 -13.14
N VAL A 177 -21.49 -9.22 -13.12
CA VAL A 177 -22.36 -9.68 -14.20
C VAL A 177 -23.10 -8.48 -14.78
N THR A 178 -22.83 -8.15 -16.04
CA THR A 178 -23.48 -7.05 -16.76
C THR A 178 -24.36 -7.61 -17.88
N ASP A 179 -25.64 -7.30 -17.86
CA ASP A 179 -26.61 -7.64 -18.93
C ASP A 179 -27.04 -6.35 -19.65
N ALA A 180 -26.41 -6.06 -20.79
CA ALA A 180 -26.64 -4.85 -21.53
C ALA A 180 -28.09 -4.73 -22.05
N ARG A 181 -28.85 -5.84 -22.11
CA ARG A 181 -30.28 -5.82 -22.46
C ARG A 181 -31.15 -5.11 -21.40
N LYS A 182 -30.59 -4.95 -20.17
CA LYS A 182 -31.21 -4.27 -19.03
C LYS A 182 -30.76 -2.82 -18.86
N GLU A 183 -29.91 -2.32 -19.75
CA GLU A 183 -29.49 -0.92 -19.76
C GLU A 183 -30.70 0.03 -19.75
N GLN A 184 -30.69 1.00 -18.84
CA GLN A 184 -31.67 2.08 -18.80
C GLN A 184 -31.05 3.36 -19.35
N LYS A 185 -30.93 3.40 -20.69
CA LYS A 185 -30.25 4.49 -21.39
C LYS A 185 -30.75 5.86 -20.97
N GLY A 186 -29.86 6.72 -20.51
CA GLY A 186 -30.21 8.10 -20.14
C GLY A 186 -30.89 8.23 -18.77
N TRP A 187 -30.84 7.21 -17.91
CA TRP A 187 -31.51 7.20 -16.61
C TRP A 187 -31.14 8.38 -15.68
N ALA A 188 -29.95 8.95 -15.81
CA ALA A 188 -29.47 10.09 -15.02
C ALA A 188 -29.65 11.44 -15.76
N THR A 189 -30.51 11.52 -16.79
CA THR A 189 -30.83 12.76 -17.51
C THR A 189 -32.22 13.28 -17.15
N ALA A 190 -32.41 14.59 -17.25
CA ALA A 190 -33.75 15.19 -17.21
C ALA A 190 -34.61 14.70 -18.40
N ALA A 191 -35.90 14.54 -18.20
CA ALA A 191 -36.84 13.97 -19.16
C ALA A 191 -36.75 12.43 -19.37
N PHE A 192 -35.98 11.70 -18.58
CA PHE A 192 -36.07 10.24 -18.54
C PHE A 192 -37.44 9.82 -17.94
N ASP A 193 -38.16 8.91 -18.58
CA ASP A 193 -39.44 8.41 -18.05
C ASP A 193 -39.20 7.39 -16.92
N ASP A 194 -39.30 7.87 -15.69
CA ASP A 194 -39.11 7.06 -14.46
C ASP A 194 -40.43 6.66 -13.80
N LYS A 195 -41.57 6.68 -14.54
CA LYS A 195 -42.89 6.33 -13.98
C LYS A 195 -42.94 4.89 -13.43
N SER A 196 -42.19 3.97 -14.01
CA SER A 196 -42.11 2.58 -13.57
C SER A 196 -41.16 2.36 -12.37
N TRP A 197 -40.36 3.36 -12.01
CA TRP A 197 -39.43 3.27 -10.89
C TRP A 197 -40.18 3.34 -9.57
N LYS A 198 -39.67 2.60 -8.58
CA LYS A 198 -40.24 2.59 -7.22
C LYS A 198 -39.74 3.81 -6.44
N GLY A 199 -40.47 4.21 -5.40
CA GLY A 199 -39.95 5.12 -4.39
C GLY A 199 -38.83 4.47 -3.56
N VAL A 200 -38.13 5.28 -2.80
CA VAL A 200 -37.07 4.86 -1.89
C VAL A 200 -37.58 4.75 -0.45
N THR A 201 -36.85 4.07 0.42
CA THR A 201 -37.07 4.06 1.87
C THR A 201 -36.02 4.95 2.53
N VAL A 202 -36.48 5.91 3.35
CA VAL A 202 -35.59 6.74 4.16
C VAL A 202 -35.15 5.96 5.40
N GLN A 203 -33.85 6.01 5.71
CA GLN A 203 -33.25 5.34 6.85
C GLN A 203 -32.60 6.34 7.81
N ASN A 204 -32.59 6.00 9.10
CA ASN A 204 -32.00 6.85 10.13
C ASN A 204 -30.60 6.33 10.55
N TYR A 205 -29.70 6.13 9.58
CA TYR A 205 -28.31 5.80 9.89
C TYR A 205 -27.57 7.02 10.42
N SER A 206 -26.61 6.79 11.32
CA SER A 206 -25.82 7.86 11.95
C SER A 206 -25.01 8.63 10.90
N LYS A 207 -25.02 9.95 11.03
CA LYS A 207 -24.14 10.86 10.27
C LYS A 207 -22.95 11.34 11.12
N SER A 208 -22.89 10.98 12.41
CA SER A 208 -21.81 11.41 13.31
C SER A 208 -20.46 10.78 12.99
N ILE A 209 -20.48 9.66 12.25
CA ILE A 209 -19.28 8.94 11.81
C ILE A 209 -18.81 9.36 10.41
N LEU A 210 -19.48 10.33 9.77
CA LEU A 210 -19.10 10.82 8.45
C LEU A 210 -17.90 11.76 8.55
N ILE A 211 -16.89 11.49 7.73
CA ILE A 211 -15.67 12.31 7.63
C ILE A 211 -15.38 12.67 6.18
N ALA A 212 -14.81 13.84 5.94
CA ALA A 212 -14.32 14.19 4.62
C ALA A 212 -13.13 13.30 4.22
N THR A 213 -13.06 12.91 2.95
CA THR A 213 -11.91 12.23 2.38
C THR A 213 -10.70 13.16 2.39
N VAL A 214 -9.57 12.64 2.89
CA VAL A 214 -8.29 13.38 2.99
C VAL A 214 -7.12 12.66 2.31
N ASN A 215 -7.32 11.38 1.92
CA ASN A 215 -6.33 10.58 1.22
C ASN A 215 -6.53 10.64 -0.30
N GLU A 216 -5.53 10.16 -1.01
CA GLU A 216 -5.55 10.00 -2.45
C GLU A 216 -6.60 8.94 -2.85
N PRO A 217 -7.58 9.30 -3.70
CA PRO A 217 -8.60 8.36 -4.15
C PRO A 217 -8.01 7.30 -5.08
N VAL A 218 -8.71 6.17 -5.22
CA VAL A 218 -8.40 5.20 -6.27
C VAL A 218 -8.76 5.78 -7.63
N LYS A 219 -7.82 5.71 -8.58
CA LYS A 219 -8.02 6.15 -9.97
C LYS A 219 -7.55 5.12 -10.98
N LYS A 220 -7.93 5.34 -12.24
CA LYS A 220 -7.33 4.68 -13.40
C LYS A 220 -5.98 5.31 -13.72
N HIS A 221 -5.00 4.45 -14.00
CA HIS A 221 -3.64 4.86 -14.33
C HIS A 221 -3.19 4.25 -15.67
N GLU A 222 -2.16 3.43 -15.67
CA GLU A 222 -1.57 2.89 -16.88
C GLU A 222 -2.53 1.96 -17.62
N ILE A 223 -2.50 2.05 -18.95
CA ILE A 223 -3.27 1.18 -19.85
C ILE A 223 -2.33 0.20 -20.53
N PHE A 224 -2.58 -1.08 -20.34
CA PHE A 224 -1.84 -2.18 -20.94
C PHE A 224 -2.59 -2.73 -22.14
N LYS A 225 -1.89 -2.85 -23.26
CA LYS A 225 -2.37 -3.56 -24.43
C LYS A 225 -1.94 -5.03 -24.36
N SER A 226 -2.61 -5.89 -25.08
CA SER A 226 -2.20 -7.27 -25.29
C SER A 226 -0.76 -7.33 -25.85
N VAL A 227 0.12 -8.07 -25.17
CA VAL A 227 1.48 -8.36 -25.69
C VAL A 227 1.52 -9.72 -26.38
N LYS A 228 0.59 -10.62 -26.03
CA LYS A 228 0.48 -11.95 -26.65
C LYS A 228 -0.95 -12.48 -26.54
N PHE A 229 -1.43 -13.07 -27.62
CA PHE A 229 -2.64 -13.89 -27.65
C PHE A 229 -2.28 -15.31 -28.06
N PHE A 230 -2.78 -16.32 -27.34
CA PHE A 230 -2.48 -17.70 -27.61
C PHE A 230 -3.61 -18.64 -27.15
N THR A 231 -3.55 -19.87 -27.67
CA THR A 231 -4.41 -20.96 -27.20
C THR A 231 -3.59 -21.91 -26.34
N THR A 232 -4.09 -22.20 -25.13
CA THR A 232 -3.40 -23.12 -24.22
C THR A 232 -3.52 -24.58 -24.72
N PRO A 233 -2.72 -25.50 -24.18
CA PRO A 233 -2.88 -26.95 -24.47
C PRO A 233 -4.28 -27.50 -24.18
N LYS A 234 -5.00 -26.91 -23.22
CA LYS A 234 -6.42 -27.25 -22.94
C LYS A 234 -7.42 -26.58 -23.89
N GLY A 235 -6.96 -25.79 -24.86
CA GLY A 235 -7.83 -25.09 -25.83
C GLY A 235 -8.35 -23.74 -25.36
N GLU A 236 -7.88 -23.22 -24.22
CA GLU A 236 -8.32 -21.94 -23.65
C GLU A 236 -7.74 -20.76 -24.45
N LYS A 237 -8.55 -19.75 -24.71
CA LYS A 237 -8.14 -18.50 -25.40
C LYS A 237 -7.62 -17.49 -24.37
N VAL A 238 -6.34 -17.17 -24.41
CA VAL A 238 -5.67 -16.37 -23.36
C VAL A 238 -4.96 -15.15 -23.95
N ILE A 239 -5.11 -14.02 -23.29
CA ILE A 239 -4.32 -12.80 -23.52
C ILE A 239 -3.35 -12.60 -22.35
N ASP A 240 -2.07 -12.30 -22.66
CA ASP A 240 -1.03 -11.82 -21.74
C ASP A 240 -0.89 -10.31 -21.90
N PHE A 241 -1.00 -9.55 -20.81
CA PHE A 241 -0.75 -8.09 -20.77
C PHE A 241 0.70 -7.73 -20.44
N GLY A 242 1.56 -8.71 -20.18
CA GLY A 242 3.00 -8.51 -19.92
C GLY A 242 3.33 -8.05 -18.49
N GLN A 243 2.38 -7.53 -17.74
CA GLN A 243 2.52 -7.05 -16.37
C GLN A 243 1.46 -7.65 -15.47
N ASN A 244 1.86 -8.20 -14.30
CA ASN A 244 0.91 -8.50 -13.23
C ASN A 244 0.45 -7.19 -12.59
N LEU A 245 -0.82 -6.89 -12.66
CA LEU A 245 -1.41 -5.61 -12.26
C LEU A 245 -2.72 -5.81 -11.49
N VAL A 246 -3.18 -4.76 -10.85
CA VAL A 246 -4.53 -4.68 -10.27
C VAL A 246 -5.35 -3.72 -11.09
N GLY A 247 -6.55 -4.12 -11.47
CA GLY A 247 -7.38 -3.28 -12.29
C GLY A 247 -8.57 -3.95 -12.95
N VAL A 248 -8.96 -3.42 -14.10
CA VAL A 248 -10.11 -3.85 -14.88
C VAL A 248 -9.74 -4.05 -16.33
N VAL A 249 -10.45 -4.98 -16.98
CA VAL A 249 -10.34 -5.22 -18.43
C VAL A 249 -11.49 -4.53 -19.13
N ARG A 250 -11.18 -3.72 -20.14
CA ARG A 250 -12.11 -3.13 -21.07
C ARG A 250 -11.96 -3.81 -22.42
N PHE A 251 -13.06 -4.13 -23.08
CA PHE A 251 -13.02 -4.68 -24.43
C PHE A 251 -14.19 -4.22 -25.30
N LYS A 252 -14.04 -4.35 -26.62
CA LYS A 252 -15.05 -4.12 -27.64
C LYS A 252 -15.48 -5.44 -28.27
N VAL A 253 -16.73 -5.52 -28.65
CA VAL A 253 -17.30 -6.73 -29.28
C VAL A 253 -18.52 -6.43 -30.10
N THR A 254 -18.75 -7.21 -31.14
CA THR A 254 -19.99 -7.23 -31.91
C THR A 254 -20.57 -8.63 -31.90
N GLY A 255 -21.85 -8.76 -31.50
CA GLY A 255 -22.52 -10.06 -31.42
C GLY A 255 -24.04 -9.91 -31.42
N LYS A 256 -24.73 -11.00 -31.10
CA LYS A 256 -26.19 -11.05 -31.03
C LYS A 256 -26.68 -10.77 -29.61
N ALA A 257 -27.92 -10.30 -29.50
CA ALA A 257 -28.55 -10.15 -28.19
C ALA A 257 -28.59 -11.50 -27.46
N GLY A 258 -28.08 -11.51 -26.23
CA GLY A 258 -27.98 -12.73 -25.41
C GLY A 258 -26.64 -13.48 -25.50
N ASP A 259 -25.75 -13.14 -26.44
CA ASP A 259 -24.41 -13.68 -26.44
C ASP A 259 -23.73 -13.35 -25.12
N LYS A 260 -23.16 -14.39 -24.49
CA LYS A 260 -22.56 -14.31 -23.15
C LYS A 260 -21.04 -14.47 -23.23
N ILE A 261 -20.30 -13.46 -22.80
CA ILE A 261 -18.83 -13.48 -22.74
C ILE A 261 -18.42 -13.55 -21.27
N VAL A 262 -17.46 -14.44 -20.95
CA VAL A 262 -16.87 -14.54 -19.62
C VAL A 262 -15.37 -14.26 -19.73
N ILE A 263 -14.91 -13.31 -18.90
CA ILE A 263 -13.50 -12.96 -18.76
C ILE A 263 -13.05 -13.45 -17.37
N SER A 264 -12.18 -14.45 -17.34
CA SER A 264 -11.53 -14.94 -16.12
C SER A 264 -10.13 -14.34 -16.00
N HIS A 265 -9.63 -14.14 -14.78
CA HIS A 265 -8.36 -13.48 -14.50
C HIS A 265 -7.39 -14.45 -13.81
N ALA A 266 -6.09 -14.37 -14.12
CA ALA A 266 -5.03 -15.15 -13.48
C ALA A 266 -3.71 -14.37 -13.45
N GLU A 267 -2.89 -14.64 -12.44
CA GLU A 267 -1.55 -14.03 -12.30
C GLU A 267 -0.49 -14.77 -13.14
N ILE A 268 -0.62 -16.07 -13.30
CA ILE A 268 0.37 -16.92 -13.98
C ILE A 268 -0.30 -17.95 -14.92
N ILE A 269 0.54 -18.59 -15.71
CA ILE A 269 0.25 -19.80 -16.48
C ILE A 269 0.95 -20.97 -15.77
N ASP A 270 0.31 -22.14 -15.71
CA ASP A 270 0.90 -23.33 -15.10
C ASP A 270 2.10 -23.88 -15.91
N LYS A 271 2.82 -24.81 -15.32
CA LYS A 271 3.97 -25.49 -15.97
C LYS A 271 3.64 -26.12 -17.32
N ALA A 272 2.40 -26.57 -17.49
CA ALA A 272 1.93 -27.18 -18.75
C ALA A 272 1.48 -26.13 -19.78
N GLY A 273 1.50 -24.86 -19.45
CA GLY A 273 1.09 -23.76 -20.31
C GLY A 273 -0.41 -23.46 -20.31
N ASN A 274 -1.14 -23.91 -19.29
CA ASN A 274 -2.58 -23.65 -19.14
C ASN A 274 -2.85 -22.49 -18.18
N PHE A 275 -4.06 -21.94 -18.27
CA PHE A 275 -4.53 -20.88 -17.41
C PHE A 275 -4.64 -21.37 -15.96
N TYR A 276 -4.00 -20.70 -15.00
CA TYR A 276 -3.88 -21.16 -13.61
C TYR A 276 -4.72 -20.29 -12.66
N THR A 277 -5.62 -20.91 -11.92
CA THR A 277 -6.56 -20.24 -11.00
C THR A 277 -6.60 -20.85 -9.60
N ASP A 278 -5.80 -21.88 -9.32
CA ASP A 278 -5.88 -22.60 -8.04
C ASP A 278 -5.50 -21.69 -6.85
N ASN A 279 -4.63 -20.69 -7.07
CA ASN A 279 -4.23 -19.70 -6.06
C ASN A 279 -5.26 -18.60 -5.82
N LEU A 280 -6.41 -18.61 -6.48
CA LEU A 280 -7.52 -17.69 -6.22
C LEU A 280 -8.36 -18.12 -5.01
N ARG A 281 -8.24 -19.38 -4.58
CA ARG A 281 -9.05 -20.01 -3.53
C ARG A 281 -10.55 -19.88 -3.86
N ASP A 282 -11.34 -19.22 -2.99
CA ASP A 282 -12.80 -19.08 -3.19
C ASP A 282 -13.18 -17.88 -4.10
N ALA A 283 -12.25 -17.01 -4.47
CA ALA A 283 -12.51 -15.89 -5.38
C ALA A 283 -12.67 -16.39 -6.82
N LYS A 284 -13.82 -16.09 -7.47
CA LYS A 284 -14.06 -16.48 -8.87
C LYS A 284 -13.23 -15.66 -9.86
N ALA A 285 -12.96 -14.39 -9.54
CA ALA A 285 -12.23 -13.44 -10.39
C ALA A 285 -12.75 -13.44 -11.85
N GLN A 286 -14.06 -13.40 -12.03
CA GLN A 286 -14.73 -13.49 -13.33
C GLN A 286 -15.67 -12.33 -13.58
N ASN A 287 -15.61 -11.75 -14.81
CA ASN A 287 -16.57 -10.78 -15.26
C ASN A 287 -17.40 -11.38 -16.40
N THR A 288 -18.71 -11.29 -16.30
CA THR A 288 -19.65 -11.80 -17.31
C THR A 288 -20.36 -10.65 -17.98
N PHE A 289 -20.42 -10.67 -19.31
CA PHE A 289 -21.09 -9.69 -20.12
C PHE A 289 -22.11 -10.35 -21.05
N ILE A 290 -23.35 -9.84 -21.06
CA ILE A 290 -24.41 -10.33 -21.92
C ILE A 290 -24.78 -9.19 -22.86
N LEU A 291 -24.61 -9.42 -24.18
CA LEU A 291 -24.77 -8.42 -25.20
C LEU A 291 -26.24 -8.08 -25.44
N LYS A 292 -26.53 -6.82 -25.75
CA LYS A 292 -27.85 -6.39 -26.27
C LYS A 292 -27.96 -6.55 -27.76
N GLY A 293 -26.82 -6.64 -28.48
CA GLY A 293 -26.78 -6.75 -29.95
C GLY A 293 -27.08 -5.45 -30.69
N GLY A 294 -27.00 -5.52 -31.99
CA GLY A 294 -27.35 -4.38 -32.86
C GLY A 294 -26.16 -3.45 -33.19
N GLY A 295 -24.93 -3.83 -32.91
CA GLY A 295 -23.72 -3.07 -33.23
C GLY A 295 -22.54 -3.43 -32.37
N GLU A 296 -21.46 -2.60 -32.42
CA GLU A 296 -20.32 -2.72 -31.54
C GLU A 296 -20.71 -2.25 -30.12
N GLU A 297 -20.41 -3.09 -29.14
CA GLU A 297 -20.58 -2.81 -27.71
C GLU A 297 -19.23 -2.72 -27.02
N THR A 298 -19.13 -1.90 -25.98
CA THR A 298 -17.94 -1.77 -25.16
C THR A 298 -18.29 -2.12 -23.74
N PHE A 299 -17.50 -3.01 -23.12
CA PHE A 299 -17.70 -3.43 -21.74
C PHE A 299 -16.48 -3.13 -20.88
N GLU A 300 -16.75 -2.72 -19.64
CA GLU A 300 -15.82 -2.58 -18.53
C GLU A 300 -16.60 -2.88 -17.24
N PRO A 301 -16.05 -3.68 -16.32
CA PRO A 301 -16.75 -4.02 -15.08
C PRO A 301 -16.87 -2.82 -14.15
N GLN A 302 -17.96 -2.76 -13.37
CA GLN A 302 -18.19 -1.75 -12.33
C GLN A 302 -18.15 -2.39 -10.94
N PHE A 303 -17.72 -1.63 -9.92
CA PHE A 303 -17.72 -2.00 -8.50
C PHE A 303 -16.93 -3.25 -8.15
N THR A 304 -15.94 -3.61 -8.97
CA THR A 304 -15.03 -4.74 -8.78
C THR A 304 -13.66 -4.41 -9.34
N TRP A 305 -12.65 -5.19 -8.97
CA TRP A 305 -11.30 -5.14 -9.51
C TRP A 305 -10.61 -6.49 -9.31
N GLN A 306 -9.63 -6.81 -10.14
CA GLN A 306 -8.93 -8.09 -10.10
C GLN A 306 -7.41 -7.89 -10.12
N GLY A 307 -6.67 -8.83 -9.50
CA GLY A 307 -5.22 -8.96 -9.64
C GLY A 307 -4.91 -9.98 -10.74
N PHE A 308 -4.19 -9.57 -11.80
CA PHE A 308 -3.96 -10.45 -12.94
C PHE A 308 -2.82 -9.95 -13.85
N ARG A 309 -2.26 -10.88 -14.60
CA ARG A 309 -1.45 -10.64 -15.80
C ARG A 309 -2.14 -11.20 -17.05
N TYR A 310 -2.88 -12.29 -16.85
CA TYR A 310 -3.53 -13.03 -17.93
C TYR A 310 -5.04 -12.97 -17.79
N ILE A 311 -5.72 -12.95 -18.96
CA ILE A 311 -7.17 -13.21 -19.02
C ILE A 311 -7.46 -14.40 -19.90
N ARG A 312 -8.50 -15.20 -19.52
CA ARG A 312 -9.10 -16.21 -20.37
C ARG A 312 -10.46 -15.70 -20.84
N ILE A 313 -10.73 -15.90 -22.13
CA ILE A 313 -11.92 -15.41 -22.81
C ILE A 313 -12.76 -16.61 -23.24
N GLU A 314 -14.03 -16.65 -22.84
CA GLU A 314 -15.01 -17.67 -23.18
C GLU A 314 -16.26 -17.04 -23.77
N GLY A 315 -16.89 -17.72 -24.74
CA GLY A 315 -18.15 -17.29 -25.35
C GLY A 315 -18.05 -16.06 -26.26
N TYR A 316 -16.86 -15.66 -26.66
CA TYR A 316 -16.68 -14.50 -27.57
C TYR A 316 -17.22 -14.82 -28.96
N PRO A 317 -18.14 -14.02 -29.53
CA PRO A 317 -18.69 -14.24 -30.85
C PRO A 317 -17.67 -13.93 -31.96
N GLY A 318 -17.36 -14.90 -32.80
CA GLY A 318 -16.40 -14.76 -33.88
C GLY A 318 -14.92 -14.84 -33.44
N ASP A 319 -14.02 -14.25 -34.24
CA ASP A 319 -12.59 -14.25 -33.96
C ASP A 319 -12.21 -13.17 -32.94
N ILE A 320 -11.41 -13.56 -31.94
CA ILE A 320 -10.87 -12.65 -30.92
C ILE A 320 -9.80 -11.78 -31.55
N LYS A 321 -9.98 -10.46 -31.46
CA LYS A 321 -9.01 -9.45 -31.86
C LYS A 321 -8.33 -8.93 -30.58
N PRO A 322 -7.07 -9.27 -30.31
CA PRO A 322 -6.40 -8.90 -29.07
C PRO A 322 -6.31 -7.38 -28.85
N GLU A 323 -6.29 -6.59 -29.92
CA GLU A 323 -6.28 -5.13 -29.89
C GLU A 323 -7.58 -4.50 -29.35
N ASP A 324 -8.67 -5.25 -29.32
CA ASP A 324 -9.94 -4.79 -28.74
C ASP A 324 -9.92 -4.85 -27.21
N PHE A 325 -8.91 -5.52 -26.61
CA PHE A 325 -8.77 -5.71 -25.16
C PHE A 325 -7.70 -4.82 -24.58
N THR A 326 -8.02 -4.12 -23.51
CA THR A 326 -7.07 -3.33 -22.72
C THR A 326 -7.28 -3.60 -21.24
N ALA A 327 -6.15 -3.71 -20.49
CA ALA A 327 -6.18 -3.72 -19.04
C ALA A 327 -5.80 -2.33 -18.51
N THR A 328 -6.55 -1.80 -17.56
CA THR A 328 -6.27 -0.51 -16.93
C THR A 328 -5.97 -0.72 -15.46
N ALA A 329 -4.80 -0.24 -15.01
CA ALA A 329 -4.40 -0.32 -13.62
C ALA A 329 -5.24 0.61 -12.74
N LEU A 330 -5.60 0.11 -11.54
CA LEU A 330 -6.31 0.84 -10.48
C LEU A 330 -5.46 0.83 -9.22
N TYR A 331 -5.16 2.00 -8.66
CA TYR A 331 -4.53 2.17 -7.35
C TYR A 331 -4.77 3.58 -6.81
N SER A 332 -4.47 3.80 -5.52
CA SER A 332 -4.56 5.13 -4.89
C SER A 332 -3.61 6.11 -5.59
N ASP A 333 -4.11 7.28 -5.97
CA ASP A 333 -3.46 8.28 -6.83
C ASP A 333 -2.31 9.03 -6.11
N MET A 334 -1.42 8.29 -5.47
CA MET A 334 -0.24 8.84 -4.81
C MET A 334 0.80 9.28 -5.84
N ALA A 335 1.32 10.49 -5.67
CA ALA A 335 2.38 11.00 -6.53
C ALA A 335 3.65 10.12 -6.43
N PRO A 336 4.32 9.77 -7.54
CA PRO A 336 5.64 9.15 -7.50
C PRO A 336 6.62 10.02 -6.69
N ALA A 337 7.42 9.39 -5.81
CA ALA A 337 8.35 10.11 -4.96
C ALA A 337 9.81 9.85 -5.32
N GLY A 338 10.18 8.64 -5.69
CA GLY A 338 11.57 8.34 -5.99
C GLY A 338 11.80 7.46 -7.21
N THR A 339 13.03 7.54 -7.70
CA THR A 339 13.57 6.66 -8.75
C THR A 339 14.85 6.02 -8.27
N PHE A 340 15.08 4.78 -8.66
CA PHE A 340 16.33 4.06 -8.42
C PHE A 340 16.70 3.29 -9.68
N SER A 341 17.97 3.41 -10.08
CA SER A 341 18.55 2.63 -11.18
C SER A 341 20.03 2.32 -10.90
N CYS A 342 20.52 1.24 -11.45
CA CYS A 342 21.92 0.86 -11.33
C CYS A 342 22.42 0.12 -12.60
N SER A 343 23.70 -0.20 -12.63
CA SER A 343 24.31 -0.93 -13.74
C SER A 343 23.86 -2.40 -13.90
N ASN A 344 23.09 -2.95 -12.94
CA ASN A 344 22.56 -4.32 -12.98
C ASN A 344 21.09 -4.32 -13.36
N LEU A 345 20.75 -4.88 -14.53
CA LEU A 345 19.39 -4.90 -15.06
C LEU A 345 18.42 -5.71 -14.20
N MET A 346 18.86 -6.77 -13.52
CA MET A 346 17.98 -7.54 -12.64
C MET A 346 17.61 -6.76 -11.37
N ILE A 347 18.52 -5.94 -10.84
CA ILE A 347 18.19 -5.05 -9.70
C ILE A 347 17.23 -3.95 -10.16
N ASN A 348 17.37 -3.43 -11.37
CA ASN A 348 16.40 -2.48 -11.93
C ASN A 348 15.02 -3.12 -12.11
N GLN A 349 14.97 -4.40 -12.54
CA GLN A 349 13.73 -5.16 -12.59
C GLN A 349 13.17 -5.42 -11.18
N LEU A 350 14.02 -5.64 -10.17
CA LEU A 350 13.59 -5.75 -8.77
C LEU A 350 12.91 -4.47 -8.30
N GLN A 351 13.50 -3.30 -8.58
CA GLN A 351 12.87 -2.01 -8.26
C GLN A 351 11.53 -1.82 -8.97
N HIS A 352 11.43 -2.21 -10.24
CA HIS A 352 10.16 -2.23 -10.98
C HIS A 352 9.12 -3.13 -10.27
N ASN A 353 9.51 -4.34 -9.89
CA ASN A 353 8.62 -5.28 -9.20
C ASN A 353 8.18 -4.78 -7.82
N ILE A 354 9.06 -4.08 -7.08
CA ILE A 354 8.73 -3.44 -5.81
C ILE A 354 7.66 -2.36 -6.02
N GLN A 355 7.84 -1.49 -7.03
CA GLN A 355 6.86 -0.45 -7.35
C GLN A 355 5.52 -1.02 -7.78
N TRP A 356 5.51 -2.06 -8.64
CA TRP A 356 4.27 -2.71 -9.07
C TRP A 356 3.62 -3.56 -7.99
N GLY A 357 4.39 -4.12 -7.06
CA GLY A 357 3.87 -4.73 -5.84
C GLY A 357 3.11 -3.72 -4.98
N GLN A 358 3.67 -2.50 -4.81
CA GLN A 358 3.00 -1.42 -4.10
C GLN A 358 1.74 -0.93 -4.83
N LYS A 359 1.82 -0.63 -6.13
CA LYS A 359 0.66 -0.23 -6.96
C LYS A 359 -0.47 -1.26 -6.88
N GLY A 360 -0.12 -2.55 -6.96
CA GLY A 360 -1.10 -3.63 -6.92
C GLY A 360 -1.78 -3.83 -5.56
N ASN A 361 -1.20 -3.32 -4.48
CA ASN A 361 -1.71 -3.55 -3.12
C ASN A 361 -2.09 -2.26 -2.37
N PHE A 362 -1.72 -1.07 -2.86
CA PHE A 362 -2.12 0.20 -2.23
C PHE A 362 -3.37 0.76 -2.94
N LEU A 363 -4.49 0.10 -2.66
CA LEU A 363 -5.80 0.41 -3.23
C LEU A 363 -6.75 0.77 -2.07
N ASP A 364 -6.70 2.04 -1.69
CA ASP A 364 -7.38 2.68 -0.56
C ASP A 364 -6.88 2.26 0.84
N ILE A 365 -6.46 1.00 0.99
CA ILE A 365 -5.73 0.44 2.15
C ILE A 365 -4.53 -0.39 1.65
N PRO A 366 -3.52 -0.67 2.49
CA PRO A 366 -2.39 -1.52 2.10
C PRO A 366 -2.80 -3.01 2.18
N THR A 367 -3.43 -3.54 1.12
CA THR A 367 -3.82 -4.96 1.06
C THR A 367 -2.59 -5.85 0.94
N ASP A 368 -2.66 -7.08 1.46
CA ASP A 368 -1.58 -8.09 1.37
C ASP A 368 -1.43 -8.67 -0.04
N CYS A 369 -2.54 -8.97 -0.68
CA CYS A 369 -2.61 -9.58 -2.00
C CYS A 369 -3.84 -9.07 -2.78
N PRO A 370 -3.85 -9.13 -4.13
CA PRO A 370 -4.95 -8.56 -4.90
C PRO A 370 -5.85 -9.58 -5.59
N GLN A 371 -5.50 -10.90 -5.63
CA GLN A 371 -6.13 -11.84 -6.54
C GLN A 371 -7.12 -12.81 -5.89
N ARG A 372 -6.88 -13.20 -4.63
CA ARG A 372 -7.63 -14.25 -3.92
C ARG A 372 -8.68 -13.68 -2.97
N ASP A 373 -9.40 -14.55 -2.27
CA ASP A 373 -10.35 -14.23 -1.20
C ASP A 373 -9.63 -13.82 0.11
N GLU A 374 -8.94 -12.70 0.10
CA GLU A 374 -8.23 -12.09 1.22
C GLU A 374 -8.23 -10.57 1.04
N ARG A 375 -7.26 -9.99 0.36
CA ARG A 375 -7.18 -8.55 0.00
C ARG A 375 -7.41 -7.67 1.21
N LEU A 376 -6.75 -8.01 2.33
CA LEU A 376 -6.92 -7.38 3.64
C LEU A 376 -5.74 -6.47 3.98
N GLY A 377 -5.99 -5.45 4.79
CA GLY A 377 -4.94 -4.55 5.30
C GLY A 377 -4.10 -5.21 6.40
N TRP A 378 -3.33 -6.26 6.07
CA TRP A 378 -2.46 -6.93 7.01
C TRP A 378 -1.40 -6.00 7.60
N THR A 379 -1.40 -5.90 8.92
CA THR A 379 -0.60 -4.92 9.66
C THR A 379 0.90 -5.27 9.65
N GLY A 380 1.24 -6.56 9.61
CA GLY A 380 2.61 -7.04 9.48
C GLY A 380 3.23 -6.61 8.17
N ASP A 381 2.53 -6.83 7.07
CA ASP A 381 2.94 -6.46 5.71
C ASP A 381 3.15 -4.96 5.57
N ALA A 382 2.16 -4.19 6.03
CA ALA A 382 2.21 -2.74 5.95
C ALA A 382 3.40 -2.17 6.74
N GLN A 383 3.67 -2.65 7.96
CA GLN A 383 4.75 -2.11 8.77
C GLN A 383 6.13 -2.43 8.18
N VAL A 384 6.39 -3.66 7.69
CA VAL A 384 7.70 -4.02 7.12
C VAL A 384 8.03 -3.27 5.85
N PHE A 385 7.01 -2.87 5.09
CA PHE A 385 7.18 -2.17 3.82
C PHE A 385 7.06 -0.64 3.92
N SER A 386 6.51 -0.11 5.01
CA SER A 386 6.14 1.31 5.13
C SER A 386 7.28 2.28 4.79
N ARG A 387 8.54 1.94 5.10
CA ARG A 387 9.69 2.76 4.76
C ARG A 387 9.98 2.74 3.25
N THR A 388 9.95 1.58 2.61
CA THR A 388 10.08 1.44 1.15
C THR A 388 8.96 2.18 0.42
N ALA A 389 7.74 2.09 0.94
CA ALA A 389 6.58 2.77 0.35
C ALA A 389 6.81 4.28 0.20
N THR A 390 7.45 4.93 1.18
CA THR A 390 7.71 6.38 1.12
C THR A 390 8.74 6.76 0.05
N TYR A 391 9.65 5.86 -0.30
CA TYR A 391 10.59 6.10 -1.41
C TYR A 391 9.94 5.95 -2.78
N ASN A 392 8.99 5.03 -2.92
CA ASN A 392 8.33 4.83 -4.22
C ASN A 392 7.29 5.91 -4.52
N MET A 393 6.50 6.29 -3.50
CA MET A 393 5.36 7.21 -3.64
C MET A 393 5.24 8.11 -2.42
N ASN A 394 4.59 9.26 -2.59
CA ASN A 394 4.19 10.10 -1.46
C ASN A 394 3.02 9.43 -0.72
N ALA A 395 3.35 8.57 0.23
CA ALA A 395 2.39 7.78 0.99
C ALA A 395 1.89 8.46 2.29
N HIS A 396 2.13 9.78 2.45
CA HIS A 396 1.79 10.53 3.66
C HIS A 396 0.31 10.42 4.03
N ASN A 397 -0.58 10.89 3.16
CA ASN A 397 -2.02 10.90 3.44
C ASN A 397 -2.62 9.50 3.43
N PHE A 398 -2.11 8.61 2.58
CA PHE A 398 -2.52 7.21 2.55
C PHE A 398 -2.34 6.54 3.92
N PHE A 399 -1.14 6.62 4.51
CA PHE A 399 -0.91 6.08 5.84
C PHE A 399 -1.56 6.93 6.95
N ALA A 400 -1.63 8.25 6.83
CA ALA A 400 -2.32 9.10 7.81
C ALA A 400 -3.81 8.75 7.92
N LYS A 401 -4.46 8.44 6.78
CA LYS A 401 -5.84 7.91 6.75
C LYS A 401 -5.93 6.55 7.43
N TRP A 402 -5.09 5.60 7.04
CA TRP A 402 -5.13 4.22 7.52
C TRP A 402 -4.76 4.10 9.01
N LEU A 403 -3.80 4.88 9.50
CA LEU A 403 -3.43 4.93 10.92
C LEU A 403 -4.57 5.37 11.84
N LYS A 404 -5.52 6.18 11.35
CA LYS A 404 -6.73 6.50 12.12
C LYS A 404 -7.59 5.26 12.32
N ASP A 405 -7.70 4.39 11.32
CA ASP A 405 -8.41 3.12 11.45
C ASP A 405 -7.66 2.18 12.40
N VAL A 406 -6.31 2.12 12.36
CA VAL A 406 -5.48 1.38 13.33
C VAL A 406 -5.82 1.77 14.77
N ALA A 407 -5.91 3.09 15.04
CA ALA A 407 -6.21 3.57 16.39
C ALA A 407 -7.68 3.33 16.82
N LEU A 408 -8.62 3.36 15.86
CA LEU A 408 -10.05 3.17 16.14
C LEU A 408 -10.42 1.69 16.35
N ASP A 409 -9.73 0.78 15.63
CA ASP A 409 -9.97 -0.66 15.73
C ASP A 409 -9.10 -1.32 16.83
N GLN A 410 -8.18 -0.56 17.46
CA GLN A 410 -7.35 -1.05 18.55
C GLN A 410 -8.23 -1.53 19.71
N PHE A 411 -7.97 -2.74 20.22
CA PHE A 411 -8.77 -3.33 21.29
C PHE A 411 -8.54 -2.62 22.63
N ALA A 412 -9.50 -2.81 23.55
CA ALA A 412 -9.47 -2.17 24.87
C ALA A 412 -8.24 -2.56 25.72
N ASP A 413 -7.64 -3.74 25.50
CA ASP A 413 -6.40 -4.16 26.14
C ASP A 413 -5.14 -3.54 25.51
N GLY A 414 -5.30 -2.75 24.43
CA GLY A 414 -4.25 -2.08 23.70
C GLY A 414 -3.63 -2.92 22.56
N SER A 415 -4.06 -4.17 22.36
CA SER A 415 -3.62 -4.93 21.19
C SER A 415 -4.25 -4.42 19.90
N VAL A 416 -3.55 -4.58 18.78
CA VAL A 416 -4.02 -4.17 17.45
C VAL A 416 -4.46 -5.40 16.68
N PRO A 417 -5.62 -5.38 16.00
CA PRO A 417 -6.04 -6.43 15.08
C PRO A 417 -4.95 -6.77 14.06
N HIS A 418 -4.95 -8.01 13.56
CA HIS A 418 -3.98 -8.45 12.54
C HIS A 418 -4.21 -7.76 11.19
N VAL A 419 -5.45 -7.36 10.91
CA VAL A 419 -5.86 -6.64 9.69
C VAL A 419 -6.60 -5.35 10.06
N ILE A 420 -6.39 -4.30 9.28
CA ILE A 420 -7.06 -3.01 9.45
C ILE A 420 -7.62 -2.53 8.10
N PRO A 421 -8.90 -2.16 8.02
CA PRO A 421 -9.96 -2.29 9.04
C PRO A 421 -10.17 -3.75 9.48
N ASP A 422 -10.61 -3.94 10.75
CA ASP A 422 -10.85 -5.29 11.30
C ASP A 422 -12.05 -5.95 10.61
N ALA A 423 -11.75 -6.87 9.70
CA ALA A 423 -12.73 -7.60 8.92
C ALA A 423 -13.00 -9.02 9.46
N PHE A 424 -12.27 -9.49 10.49
CA PHE A 424 -12.44 -10.86 10.96
C PHE A 424 -13.61 -11.06 11.91
N ASP A 425 -13.96 -10.06 12.70
CA ASP A 425 -14.90 -10.22 13.81
C ASP A 425 -16.13 -9.31 13.76
N ASN A 426 -16.46 -8.78 12.56
CA ASN A 426 -17.51 -7.78 12.40
C ASN A 426 -17.34 -6.59 13.37
N GLY A 427 -16.07 -6.20 13.59
CA GLY A 427 -15.72 -5.16 14.55
C GLY A 427 -15.90 -5.57 16.02
N LYS A 428 -15.98 -6.87 16.33
CA LYS A 428 -16.02 -7.38 17.72
C LYS A 428 -14.67 -7.99 18.06
N PRO A 429 -14.10 -7.66 19.25
CA PRO A 429 -12.84 -8.22 19.67
C PRO A 429 -12.97 -9.73 19.92
N SER A 430 -12.57 -10.57 18.98
CA SER A 430 -12.60 -12.02 19.15
C SER A 430 -11.23 -12.65 19.40
N GLY A 431 -10.23 -11.81 19.73
CA GLY A 431 -8.89 -12.28 20.10
C GLY A 431 -7.91 -12.41 18.92
N GLY A 432 -8.25 -11.89 17.75
CA GLY A 432 -7.37 -11.86 16.58
C GLY A 432 -6.38 -10.68 16.56
N GLY A 433 -5.69 -10.36 17.66
CA GLY A 433 -4.74 -9.27 17.74
C GLY A 433 -3.58 -9.51 18.70
N GLY A 434 -2.55 -8.68 18.61
CA GLY A 434 -1.44 -8.70 19.55
C GLY A 434 -0.27 -9.58 19.14
N SER A 435 -0.16 -10.00 17.88
CA SER A 435 1.05 -10.69 17.38
C SER A 435 2.20 -9.69 17.20
N ALA A 436 3.37 -10.06 17.71
CA ALA A 436 4.61 -9.31 17.46
C ALA A 436 4.90 -9.21 15.96
N GLY A 437 5.40 -8.06 15.53
CA GLY A 437 5.63 -7.73 14.13
C GLY A 437 4.37 -7.26 13.38
N TRP A 438 3.17 -7.65 13.83
CA TRP A 438 1.88 -7.18 13.27
C TRP A 438 1.35 -5.98 14.04
N SER A 439 1.05 -6.15 15.32
CA SER A 439 0.54 -5.06 16.17
C SER A 439 1.53 -3.92 16.39
N ASP A 440 2.81 -4.14 16.11
CA ASP A 440 3.86 -3.12 16.12
C ASP A 440 3.68 -2.05 15.03
N VAL A 441 2.73 -2.25 14.12
CA VAL A 441 2.23 -1.22 13.18
C VAL A 441 1.88 0.07 13.90
N ALA A 442 1.33 -0.02 15.13
CA ALA A 442 0.95 1.12 15.96
C ALA A 442 2.12 2.05 16.29
N THR A 443 3.35 1.54 16.31
CA THR A 443 4.56 2.32 16.63
C THR A 443 5.45 2.55 15.42
N ILE A 444 5.60 1.55 14.55
CA ILE A 444 6.57 1.58 13.45
C ILE A 444 6.10 2.51 12.33
N VAL A 445 4.85 2.38 11.89
CA VAL A 445 4.36 3.20 10.76
C VAL A 445 4.29 4.68 11.10
N PRO A 446 3.74 5.13 12.26
CA PRO A 446 3.76 6.55 12.63
C PRO A 446 5.18 7.12 12.69
N TRP A 447 6.14 6.36 13.24
CA TRP A 447 7.52 6.77 13.30
C TRP A 447 8.16 6.90 11.91
N ASN A 448 7.92 5.94 11.01
CA ASN A 448 8.42 5.98 9.63
C ASN A 448 7.84 7.18 8.86
N MET A 449 6.55 7.48 9.04
CA MET A 449 5.92 8.67 8.44
C MET A 449 6.53 9.95 8.99
N TYR A 450 6.78 10.03 10.30
CA TYR A 450 7.47 11.18 10.89
C TYR A 450 8.88 11.36 10.33
N LEU A 451 9.65 10.27 10.20
CA LEU A 451 10.99 10.34 9.60
C LEU A 451 10.96 10.84 8.15
N ALA A 452 10.01 10.34 7.36
CA ALA A 452 9.92 10.67 5.93
C ALA A 452 9.40 12.10 5.66
N TYR A 453 8.43 12.57 6.44
CA TYR A 453 7.69 13.80 6.14
C TYR A 453 7.88 14.91 7.18
N GLY A 454 8.41 14.61 8.36
CA GLY A 454 8.61 15.58 9.45
C GLY A 454 7.30 16.01 10.14
N ASP A 455 6.19 15.32 9.86
CA ASP A 455 4.87 15.66 10.39
C ASP A 455 4.70 15.16 11.82
N LYS A 456 4.75 16.09 12.78
CA LYS A 456 4.52 15.81 14.20
C LYS A 456 3.08 15.48 14.55
N GLU A 457 2.11 15.92 13.72
CA GLU A 457 0.69 15.68 13.98
C GLU A 457 0.33 14.20 13.84
N ILE A 458 1.01 13.48 12.93
CA ILE A 458 0.88 12.02 12.84
C ILE A 458 1.30 11.36 14.16
N LEU A 459 2.44 11.74 14.73
CA LEU A 459 2.88 11.20 16.02
C LEU A 459 1.92 11.59 17.15
N ALA A 460 1.48 12.85 17.19
CA ALA A 460 0.55 13.35 18.21
C ALA A 460 -0.77 12.59 18.16
N GLY A 461 -1.32 12.40 16.95
CA GLY A 461 -2.57 11.67 16.72
C GLY A 461 -2.50 10.19 17.05
N GLN A 462 -1.31 9.57 16.88
CA GLN A 462 -1.10 8.14 17.13
C GLN A 462 -0.52 7.84 18.52
N TYR A 463 -0.11 8.84 19.28
CA TYR A 463 0.64 8.63 20.53
C TYR A 463 -0.08 7.74 21.53
N ASN A 464 -1.38 7.91 21.71
CA ASN A 464 -2.18 7.08 22.63
C ASN A 464 -2.24 5.63 22.17
N SER A 465 -2.37 5.39 20.87
CA SER A 465 -2.32 4.04 20.28
C SER A 465 -0.96 3.37 20.47
N MET A 466 0.14 4.11 20.22
CA MET A 466 1.51 3.64 20.48
C MET A 466 1.69 3.24 21.94
N LYS A 467 1.24 4.09 22.85
CA LYS A 467 1.33 3.89 24.32
C LYS A 467 0.48 2.69 24.76
N ALA A 468 -0.72 2.54 24.21
CA ALA A 468 -1.62 1.43 24.52
C ALA A 468 -0.99 0.09 24.11
N TRP A 469 -0.38 0.02 22.92
CA TRP A 469 0.31 -1.18 22.46
C TRP A 469 1.50 -1.56 23.35
N VAL A 470 2.39 -0.62 23.69
CA VAL A 470 3.53 -0.90 24.59
C VAL A 470 3.06 -1.35 25.98
N ASN A 471 1.98 -0.74 26.51
CA ASN A 471 1.39 -1.16 27.78
C ASN A 471 0.71 -2.53 27.70
N CYS A 472 0.13 -2.89 26.56
CA CYS A 472 -0.42 -4.23 26.31
C CYS A 472 0.70 -5.30 26.40
N MET A 473 1.83 -5.08 25.72
CA MET A 473 2.99 -5.97 25.79
C MET A 473 3.51 -6.09 27.23
N LYS A 474 3.61 -4.95 27.95
CA LYS A 474 4.00 -4.93 29.36
C LYS A 474 3.04 -5.76 30.21
N GLY A 475 1.74 -5.60 30.02
CA GLY A 475 0.70 -6.34 30.76
C GLY A 475 0.70 -7.85 30.49
N ARG A 476 1.09 -8.25 29.27
CA ARG A 476 1.22 -9.66 28.86
C ARG A 476 2.56 -10.29 29.22
N SER A 477 3.53 -9.50 29.70
CA SER A 477 4.87 -9.94 30.06
C SER A 477 4.95 -10.37 31.53
N HIS A 478 5.80 -11.37 31.82
CA HIS A 478 6.18 -11.73 33.18
C HIS A 478 7.63 -11.31 33.41
N ASN A 479 7.88 -10.46 34.44
CA ASN A 479 9.21 -9.88 34.71
C ASN A 479 9.86 -9.23 33.46
N ASN A 480 9.10 -8.50 32.68
CA ASN A 480 9.50 -7.86 31.41
C ASN A 480 9.92 -8.84 30.29
N LEU A 481 9.66 -10.12 30.45
CA LEU A 481 9.81 -11.15 29.43
C LEU A 481 8.45 -11.44 28.79
N TRP A 482 8.28 -11.15 27.51
CA TRP A 482 7.08 -11.43 26.75
C TRP A 482 7.19 -12.77 26.01
N ASN A 483 6.83 -13.83 26.72
CA ASN A 483 6.86 -15.21 26.24
C ASN A 483 5.49 -15.89 26.29
N THR A 484 4.44 -15.11 26.04
CA THR A 484 3.04 -15.54 26.08
C THR A 484 2.29 -15.13 24.82
N GLY A 485 1.13 -15.74 24.57
CA GLY A 485 0.27 -15.42 23.44
C GLY A 485 0.65 -16.13 22.14
N GLY A 486 -0.20 -15.92 21.13
CA GLY A 486 0.03 -16.42 19.77
C GLY A 486 0.80 -15.41 18.94
N HIS A 487 1.82 -15.85 18.23
CA HIS A 487 2.59 -15.03 17.30
C HIS A 487 2.79 -15.75 15.97
N PHE A 488 2.78 -15.00 14.87
CA PHE A 488 3.08 -15.57 13.55
C PHE A 488 4.56 -15.96 13.42
N GLY A 489 5.46 -15.23 14.13
CA GLY A 489 6.90 -15.42 14.03
C GLY A 489 7.48 -14.79 12.76
N ASP A 490 8.58 -15.33 12.27
CA ASP A 490 9.18 -14.86 11.00
C ASP A 490 8.48 -15.53 9.82
N TRP A 491 7.27 -15.03 9.51
CA TRP A 491 6.33 -15.62 8.57
C TRP A 491 6.95 -15.91 7.20
N LEU A 492 6.67 -17.06 6.62
CA LEU A 492 7.17 -17.53 5.32
C LEU A 492 8.70 -17.51 5.19
N PHE A 493 9.43 -17.77 6.29
CA PHE A 493 10.87 -17.97 6.24
C PHE A 493 11.23 -19.21 5.43
N PHE A 494 12.45 -19.24 4.89
CA PHE A 494 12.93 -20.40 4.13
C PHE A 494 13.48 -21.51 5.02
N THR A 495 13.14 -22.76 4.69
CA THR A 495 13.83 -23.98 5.16
C THR A 495 14.22 -24.86 3.98
N ARG A 496 15.23 -25.74 4.18
CA ARG A 496 15.67 -26.67 3.11
C ARG A 496 14.60 -27.68 2.70
N ASN A 497 13.70 -28.02 3.62
CA ASN A 497 12.60 -28.96 3.41
C ASN A 497 11.29 -28.19 3.42
N ASP A 498 11.25 -27.08 2.69
CA ASP A 498 10.12 -26.18 2.69
C ASP A 498 9.01 -26.70 1.82
N ASP A 499 8.29 -27.66 2.36
CA ASP A 499 6.98 -28.11 1.93
C ASP A 499 5.88 -27.62 2.88
N ASN A 500 6.26 -26.76 3.85
CA ASN A 500 5.33 -26.28 4.84
C ASN A 500 4.53 -25.08 4.32
N ASP A 501 3.42 -24.85 4.96
CA ASP A 501 2.52 -23.72 4.70
C ASP A 501 3.05 -22.36 5.20
N GLY A 502 4.32 -22.28 5.63
CA GLY A 502 4.92 -21.08 6.20
C GLY A 502 4.52 -20.79 7.65
N THR A 503 3.85 -21.70 8.32
CA THR A 503 3.41 -21.49 9.72
C THR A 503 4.52 -21.79 10.74
N ALA A 504 5.51 -22.60 10.38
CA ALA A 504 6.65 -22.93 11.23
C ALA A 504 7.80 -21.94 11.04
N ALA A 505 8.37 -21.44 12.14
CA ALA A 505 9.56 -20.60 12.15
C ALA A 505 10.68 -21.27 12.95
N ILE A 506 11.90 -21.34 12.40
CA ILE A 506 13.09 -21.85 13.12
C ILE A 506 13.41 -20.93 14.31
N THR A 507 13.31 -19.60 14.11
CA THR A 507 13.53 -18.63 15.19
C THR A 507 12.36 -18.67 16.18
N SER A 508 12.68 -18.74 17.48
CA SER A 508 11.66 -18.69 18.52
C SER A 508 10.74 -17.49 18.35
N LYS A 509 9.42 -17.72 18.28
CA LYS A 509 8.41 -16.65 18.17
C LYS A 509 8.45 -15.70 19.37
N TYR A 510 8.82 -16.18 20.54
CA TYR A 510 8.94 -15.37 21.74
C TYR A 510 10.24 -14.55 21.77
N LEU A 511 11.34 -15.05 21.19
CA LEU A 511 12.53 -14.24 20.96
C LEU A 511 12.21 -13.05 20.05
N ILE A 512 11.51 -13.31 18.95
CA ILE A 512 11.04 -12.26 18.02
C ILE A 512 10.14 -11.27 18.76
N ALA A 513 9.17 -11.78 19.55
CA ALA A 513 8.26 -10.94 20.31
C ALA A 513 9.01 -10.02 21.29
N GLN A 514 10.02 -10.54 22.01
CA GLN A 514 10.84 -9.73 22.92
C GLN A 514 11.63 -8.65 22.18
N CYS A 515 12.15 -8.93 20.98
CA CYS A 515 12.82 -7.93 20.14
C CYS A 515 11.87 -6.80 19.71
N PHE A 516 10.67 -7.13 19.26
CA PHE A 516 9.67 -6.14 18.88
C PHE A 516 9.13 -5.35 20.07
N TYR A 517 9.01 -5.98 21.26
CA TYR A 517 8.67 -5.26 22.49
C TYR A 517 9.68 -4.16 22.80
N ALA A 518 10.97 -4.48 22.73
CA ALA A 518 12.02 -3.48 22.91
C ALA A 518 11.98 -2.39 21.83
N TYR A 519 11.80 -2.78 20.56
CA TYR A 519 11.76 -1.83 19.44
C TYR A 519 10.58 -0.86 19.53
N SER A 520 9.37 -1.36 19.74
CA SER A 520 8.19 -0.52 19.93
C SER A 520 8.31 0.39 21.16
N THR A 521 8.91 -0.09 22.25
CA THR A 521 9.19 0.74 23.42
C THR A 521 10.19 1.86 23.07
N GLN A 522 11.25 1.58 22.31
CA GLN A 522 12.19 2.59 21.84
C GLN A 522 11.50 3.64 20.96
N LEU A 523 10.60 3.21 20.04
CA LEU A 523 9.86 4.15 19.18
C LEU A 523 8.90 5.04 19.97
N LEU A 524 8.26 4.50 21.00
CA LEU A 524 7.44 5.29 21.92
C LEU A 524 8.27 6.32 22.70
N ILE A 525 9.47 5.97 23.16
CA ILE A 525 10.41 6.92 23.80
C ILE A 525 10.76 8.05 22.83
N ASN A 526 11.09 7.70 21.59
CA ASN A 526 11.43 8.67 20.57
C ASN A 526 10.26 9.63 20.30
N ALA A 527 9.04 9.10 20.18
CA ALA A 527 7.82 9.90 20.02
C ALA A 527 7.53 10.78 21.24
N ALA A 528 7.71 10.27 22.47
CA ALA A 528 7.57 11.02 23.72
C ALA A 528 8.52 12.21 23.75
N LYS A 529 9.78 11.99 23.36
CA LYS A 529 10.81 13.05 23.27
C LYS A 529 10.42 14.14 22.26
N VAL A 530 10.01 13.75 21.05
CA VAL A 530 9.56 14.69 20.00
C VAL A 530 8.37 15.53 20.45
N LEU A 531 7.45 14.92 21.21
CA LEU A 531 6.22 15.55 21.70
C LEU A 531 6.37 16.21 23.08
N GLY A 532 7.57 16.22 23.67
CA GLY A 532 7.83 16.83 24.97
C GLY A 532 7.18 16.13 26.16
N LYS A 533 6.89 14.83 26.07
CA LYS A 533 6.26 14.01 27.11
C LYS A 533 7.30 13.41 28.06
N THR A 534 7.99 14.27 28.85
CA THR A 534 9.18 13.90 29.65
C THR A 534 8.95 12.80 30.66
N ASN A 535 7.76 12.73 31.31
CA ASN A 535 7.43 11.67 32.27
C ASN A 535 7.32 10.30 31.58
N ASP A 536 6.71 10.26 30.39
CA ASP A 536 6.61 9.04 29.60
C ASP A 536 8.00 8.63 29.07
N GLU A 537 8.81 9.59 28.62
CA GLU A 537 10.20 9.35 28.18
C GLU A 537 10.98 8.64 29.28
N ALA A 538 10.96 9.15 30.52
CA ALA A 538 11.68 8.55 31.65
C ALA A 538 11.13 7.16 32.00
N THR A 539 9.79 6.99 32.02
CA THR A 539 9.12 5.74 32.36
C THR A 539 9.46 4.62 31.37
N TYR A 540 9.37 4.91 30.08
CA TYR A 540 9.63 3.92 29.03
C TYR A 540 11.11 3.68 28.79
N THR A 541 12.00 4.64 29.08
CA THR A 541 13.45 4.44 29.09
C THR A 541 13.84 3.37 30.13
N LYS A 542 13.27 3.45 31.32
CA LYS A 542 13.48 2.41 32.35
C LYS A 542 12.92 1.06 31.88
N LEU A 543 11.68 1.05 31.35
CA LEU A 543 11.07 -0.19 30.83
C LEU A 543 11.94 -0.84 29.75
N LEU A 544 12.46 -0.05 28.80
CA LEU A 544 13.34 -0.56 27.74
C LEU A 544 14.59 -1.24 28.29
N ALA A 545 15.21 -0.64 29.29
CA ALA A 545 16.38 -1.24 29.94
C ALA A 545 16.03 -2.60 30.59
N ASP A 546 14.90 -2.66 31.30
CA ASP A 546 14.41 -3.87 31.94
C ASP A 546 14.07 -4.97 30.91
N VAL A 547 13.42 -4.61 29.77
CA VAL A 547 13.09 -5.51 28.66
C VAL A 547 14.36 -6.08 28.00
N LYS A 548 15.38 -5.24 27.77
CA LYS A 548 16.67 -5.70 27.22
C LYS A 548 17.42 -6.61 28.19
N ALA A 549 17.38 -6.30 29.50
CA ALA A 549 17.99 -7.16 30.52
C ALA A 549 17.31 -8.54 30.56
N ALA A 550 15.95 -8.59 30.45
CA ALA A 550 15.23 -9.85 30.37
C ALA A 550 15.60 -10.65 29.10
N TYR A 551 15.75 -9.97 27.94
CA TYR A 551 16.23 -10.62 26.71
C TYR A 551 17.60 -11.26 26.88
N ILE A 552 18.57 -10.55 27.45
CA ILE A 552 19.93 -11.07 27.67
C ILE A 552 19.90 -12.30 28.59
N LYS A 553 19.15 -12.22 29.69
CA LYS A 553 19.04 -13.32 30.64
C LYS A 553 18.43 -14.59 30.03
N GLU A 554 17.43 -14.44 29.16
CA GLU A 554 16.67 -15.57 28.62
C GLU A 554 17.29 -16.16 27.35
N TYR A 555 17.80 -15.30 26.45
CA TYR A 555 18.12 -15.70 25.08
C TYR A 555 19.60 -15.63 24.74
N VAL A 556 20.45 -15.11 25.60
CA VAL A 556 21.88 -14.88 25.29
C VAL A 556 22.76 -15.60 26.26
N THR A 557 23.63 -16.45 25.74
CA THR A 557 24.65 -17.13 26.55
C THR A 557 25.80 -16.17 26.96
N PRO A 558 26.59 -16.48 27.98
CA PRO A 558 27.71 -15.62 28.40
C PRO A 558 28.72 -15.30 27.29
N ASN A 559 28.87 -16.19 26.31
CA ASN A 559 29.75 -16.01 25.15
C ASN A 559 29.02 -15.38 23.94
N GLY A 560 27.86 -14.76 24.14
CA GLY A 560 27.14 -14.01 23.12
C GLY A 560 26.45 -14.85 22.03
N LEU A 561 26.23 -16.15 22.25
CA LEU A 561 25.38 -16.96 21.38
C LEU A 561 23.93 -16.64 21.69
N ILE A 562 23.14 -16.34 20.65
CA ILE A 562 21.71 -16.13 20.78
C ILE A 562 21.01 -17.48 20.59
N SER A 563 20.03 -17.79 21.45
CA SER A 563 19.21 -19.00 21.28
C SER A 563 18.55 -19.00 19.88
N SER A 564 18.27 -20.10 19.28
CA SER A 564 17.87 -20.28 17.89
C SER A 564 19.00 -20.22 16.85
N ASP A 565 20.08 -19.48 17.07
CA ASP A 565 21.29 -19.37 16.18
C ASP A 565 20.93 -19.15 14.69
N THR A 566 19.92 -18.32 14.42
CA THR A 566 19.36 -18.09 13.08
C THR A 566 19.67 -16.69 12.56
N GLN A 567 19.55 -16.50 11.24
CA GLN A 567 19.71 -15.16 10.64
C GLN A 567 18.76 -14.16 11.27
N THR A 568 17.47 -14.48 11.44
CA THR A 568 16.47 -13.59 12.04
C THR A 568 16.79 -13.24 13.48
N ALA A 569 17.23 -14.19 14.29
CA ALA A 569 17.59 -13.94 15.68
C ALA A 569 18.71 -12.91 15.82
N TYR A 570 19.81 -13.06 15.06
CA TYR A 570 20.92 -12.10 15.06
C TYR A 570 20.53 -10.77 14.41
N THR A 571 19.78 -10.79 13.32
CA THR A 571 19.32 -9.59 12.62
C THR A 571 18.53 -8.68 13.54
N LEU A 572 17.51 -9.21 14.21
CA LEU A 572 16.66 -8.41 15.10
C LEU A 572 17.43 -7.94 16.33
N ALA A 573 18.29 -8.80 16.91
CA ALA A 573 19.10 -8.43 18.05
C ALA A 573 20.09 -7.29 17.76
N LEU A 574 20.68 -7.28 16.58
CA LEU A 574 21.62 -6.24 16.14
C LEU A 574 20.87 -4.96 15.71
N GLN A 575 19.79 -5.08 14.94
CA GLN A 575 19.05 -3.95 14.42
C GLN A 575 18.34 -3.14 15.52
N PHE A 576 17.83 -3.80 16.55
CA PHE A 576 17.10 -3.18 17.65
C PHE A 576 17.98 -2.96 18.90
N ASP A 577 19.30 -3.12 18.76
CA ASP A 577 20.28 -2.89 19.84
C ASP A 577 19.96 -3.67 21.11
N MET A 578 19.60 -4.95 20.97
CA MET A 578 19.26 -5.83 22.11
C MET A 578 20.47 -6.25 22.92
N LEU A 579 21.64 -6.29 22.28
CA LEU A 579 22.88 -6.75 22.87
C LEU A 579 23.70 -5.58 23.45
N PRO A 580 24.49 -5.83 24.55
CA PRO A 580 25.57 -4.95 24.98
C PRO A 580 26.54 -4.67 23.83
N GLN A 581 27.19 -3.51 23.89
CA GLN A 581 28.03 -3.03 22.78
C GLN A 581 29.21 -3.98 22.46
N ASP A 582 29.79 -4.57 23.48
CA ASP A 582 30.91 -5.51 23.39
C ASP A 582 30.55 -6.85 22.71
N LEU A 583 29.30 -7.28 22.79
CA LEU A 583 28.84 -8.52 22.17
C LEU A 583 28.40 -8.34 20.70
N ARG A 584 28.11 -7.10 20.25
CA ARG A 584 27.59 -6.84 18.91
C ARG A 584 28.52 -7.25 17.78
N PRO A 585 29.83 -7.00 17.82
CA PRO A 585 30.74 -7.42 16.75
C PRO A 585 30.75 -8.93 16.55
N GLN A 586 30.76 -9.72 17.62
CA GLN A 586 30.71 -11.18 17.54
C GLN A 586 29.36 -11.68 17.02
N ALA A 587 28.24 -11.07 17.42
CA ALA A 587 26.92 -11.41 16.91
C ALA A 587 26.81 -11.10 15.40
N ALA A 588 27.37 -9.98 14.95
CA ALA A 588 27.41 -9.62 13.54
C ALA A 588 28.27 -10.58 12.71
N GLN A 589 29.41 -11.02 13.25
CA GLN A 589 30.23 -12.07 12.63
C GLN A 589 29.44 -13.38 12.49
N ARG A 590 28.72 -13.81 13.54
CA ARG A 590 27.88 -15.02 13.50
C ARG A 590 26.76 -14.90 12.46
N LEU A 591 26.14 -13.71 12.32
CA LEU A 591 25.16 -13.45 11.28
C LEU A 591 25.77 -13.63 9.88
N ALA A 592 26.92 -12.99 9.62
CA ALA A 592 27.61 -13.10 8.33
C ALA A 592 28.04 -14.54 8.03
N ASP A 593 28.56 -15.25 9.02
CA ASP A 593 28.95 -16.67 8.89
C ASP A 593 27.75 -17.58 8.64
N ASN A 594 26.60 -17.28 9.27
CA ASN A 594 25.35 -18.02 9.03
C ASN A 594 24.90 -17.85 7.56
N VAL A 595 24.88 -16.62 7.03
CA VAL A 595 24.56 -16.36 5.61
C VAL A 595 25.50 -17.14 4.68
N LYS A 596 26.82 -17.12 4.94
CA LYS A 596 27.82 -17.86 4.15
C LYS A 596 27.61 -19.37 4.23
N ARG A 597 27.29 -19.91 5.42
CA ARG A 597 27.01 -21.33 5.67
C ARG A 597 25.80 -21.83 4.86
N TYR A 598 24.81 -20.96 4.62
CA TYR A 598 23.67 -21.23 3.72
C TYR A 598 23.98 -20.91 2.25
N GLY A 599 25.26 -20.81 1.85
CA GLY A 599 25.65 -20.56 0.45
C GLY A 599 25.36 -19.16 -0.04
N ASN A 600 25.42 -18.15 0.82
CA ASN A 600 25.04 -16.76 0.58
C ASN A 600 23.55 -16.64 0.21
N HIS A 601 22.70 -17.40 0.91
CA HIS A 601 21.25 -17.28 0.81
C HIS A 601 20.67 -16.73 2.11
N LEU A 602 19.59 -15.99 1.99
CA LEU A 602 18.75 -15.63 3.12
C LEU A 602 17.89 -16.82 3.57
N THR A 603 17.59 -16.88 4.87
CA THR A 603 16.66 -17.87 5.43
C THR A 603 15.54 -17.19 6.20
N THR A 604 15.44 -15.86 6.08
CA THR A 604 14.50 -15.01 6.80
C THR A 604 13.13 -14.97 6.12
N GLY A 605 12.11 -14.70 6.93
CA GLY A 605 10.75 -14.41 6.50
C GLY A 605 10.43 -12.92 6.57
N PHE A 606 9.16 -12.59 6.80
CA PHE A 606 8.65 -11.20 6.76
C PHE A 606 9.30 -10.29 7.82
N LEU A 607 9.67 -10.80 9.00
CA LEU A 607 10.20 -9.99 10.08
C LEU A 607 11.72 -9.87 10.07
N GLY A 608 12.43 -10.86 9.55
CA GLY A 608 13.89 -10.81 9.45
C GLY A 608 14.39 -10.11 8.19
N THR A 609 13.75 -10.36 7.05
CA THR A 609 14.18 -9.87 5.72
C THR A 609 14.33 -8.35 5.63
N PRO A 610 13.41 -7.51 6.15
CA PRO A 610 13.53 -6.05 6.06
C PRO A 610 14.79 -5.47 6.70
N TYR A 611 15.33 -6.17 7.70
CA TYR A 611 16.43 -5.67 8.51
C TYR A 611 17.77 -6.35 8.22
N LEU A 612 17.77 -7.50 7.52
CA LEU A 612 18.96 -8.34 7.32
C LEU A 612 20.13 -7.60 6.67
N CYS A 613 19.90 -7.01 5.50
CA CYS A 613 20.95 -6.29 4.77
C CYS A 613 21.39 -5.01 5.51
N SER A 614 20.48 -4.35 6.22
CA SER A 614 20.77 -3.18 7.05
C SER A 614 21.64 -3.54 8.25
N ALA A 615 21.34 -4.63 8.95
CA ALA A 615 22.12 -5.12 10.07
C ALA A 615 23.54 -5.53 9.61
N LEU A 616 23.67 -6.30 8.54
CA LEU A 616 24.97 -6.67 7.96
C LEU A 616 25.79 -5.43 7.60
N SER A 617 25.21 -4.47 6.90
CA SER A 617 25.91 -3.25 6.45
C SER A 617 26.33 -2.38 7.62
N ARG A 618 25.49 -2.26 8.67
CA ARG A 618 25.76 -1.47 9.87
C ARG A 618 27.02 -1.96 10.62
N PHE A 619 27.29 -3.26 10.58
CA PHE A 619 28.41 -3.87 11.29
C PHE A 619 29.58 -4.25 10.39
N GLY A 620 29.67 -3.69 9.16
CA GLY A 620 30.84 -3.83 8.29
C GLY A 620 30.78 -5.02 7.33
N TYR A 621 29.66 -5.74 7.22
CA TYR A 621 29.45 -6.87 6.32
C TYR A 621 28.61 -6.51 5.09
N ALA A 622 28.82 -5.32 4.54
CA ALA A 622 28.09 -4.87 3.35
C ALA A 622 28.34 -5.77 2.13
N ASP A 623 29.52 -6.38 2.01
CA ASP A 623 29.85 -7.37 1.00
C ASP A 623 28.92 -8.59 1.04
N VAL A 624 28.60 -9.08 2.23
CA VAL A 624 27.64 -10.17 2.45
C VAL A 624 26.23 -9.74 2.06
N ALA A 625 25.82 -8.51 2.42
CA ALA A 625 24.53 -7.94 2.04
C ALA A 625 24.39 -7.80 0.52
N PHE A 626 25.42 -7.31 -0.17
CA PHE A 626 25.44 -7.30 -1.65
C PHE A 626 25.40 -8.71 -2.25
N GLY A 627 26.08 -9.67 -1.62
CA GLY A 627 26.01 -11.08 -2.02
C GLY A 627 24.60 -11.63 -1.99
N LEU A 628 23.81 -11.26 -0.97
CA LEU A 628 22.38 -11.61 -0.87
C LEU A 628 21.54 -10.93 -1.94
N LEU A 629 21.73 -9.61 -2.17
CA LEU A 629 20.99 -8.87 -3.20
C LEU A 629 21.23 -9.43 -4.60
N LEU A 630 22.46 -9.84 -4.90
CA LEU A 630 22.88 -10.32 -6.22
C LEU A 630 22.63 -11.82 -6.44
N GLN A 631 22.19 -12.54 -5.41
CA GLN A 631 21.90 -13.97 -5.50
C GLN A 631 20.73 -14.20 -6.47
N GLN A 632 20.90 -15.11 -7.45
CA GLN A 632 19.91 -15.43 -8.48
C GLN A 632 19.29 -16.80 -8.29
N ASN A 633 19.83 -17.63 -7.40
CA ASN A 633 19.28 -18.93 -7.09
C ASN A 633 18.34 -18.81 -5.88
N TYR A 634 17.40 -19.72 -5.80
CA TYR A 634 16.43 -19.85 -4.72
C TYR A 634 17.10 -20.20 -3.37
N PRO A 635 16.73 -19.56 -2.26
CA PRO A 635 15.85 -18.40 -2.13
C PRO A 635 16.61 -17.07 -2.31
N SER A 636 16.06 -16.13 -3.06
CA SER A 636 16.63 -14.79 -3.25
C SER A 636 15.62 -13.84 -3.89
N TRP A 637 15.87 -12.53 -3.84
CA TRP A 637 15.04 -11.52 -4.54
C TRP A 637 15.10 -11.62 -6.06
N LEU A 638 16.22 -12.07 -6.64
CA LEU A 638 16.38 -12.13 -8.10
C LEU A 638 15.90 -13.46 -8.69
N TYR A 639 15.65 -14.48 -7.88
CA TYR A 639 15.09 -15.74 -8.35
C TYR A 639 13.70 -15.59 -8.99
N PRO A 640 12.70 -14.91 -8.35
CA PRO A 640 11.41 -14.64 -8.99
C PRO A 640 11.54 -13.90 -10.33
N ILE A 641 12.48 -12.95 -10.43
CA ILE A 641 12.72 -12.20 -11.67
C ILE A 641 13.21 -13.13 -12.78
N LYS A 642 14.12 -14.04 -12.46
CA LYS A 642 14.61 -15.06 -13.39
C LYS A 642 13.47 -15.99 -13.87
N MET A 643 12.46 -16.19 -13.02
CA MET A 643 11.24 -16.95 -13.35
C MET A 643 10.16 -16.10 -14.05
N GLY A 644 10.44 -14.85 -14.40
CA GLY A 644 9.55 -13.97 -15.16
C GLY A 644 8.58 -13.11 -14.32
N ALA A 645 8.86 -12.94 -13.03
CA ALA A 645 8.06 -12.07 -12.15
C ALA A 645 8.12 -10.61 -12.58
N THR A 646 6.97 -9.95 -12.55
CA THR A 646 6.81 -8.51 -12.79
C THR A 646 6.31 -7.75 -11.56
N THR A 647 6.14 -8.46 -10.46
CA THR A 647 5.75 -8.02 -9.11
C THR A 647 6.55 -8.79 -8.07
N ILE A 648 6.53 -8.38 -6.81
CA ILE A 648 7.10 -9.16 -5.70
C ILE A 648 6.14 -10.31 -5.37
N TRP A 649 6.70 -11.50 -5.14
CA TRP A 649 5.95 -12.70 -4.73
C TRP A 649 5.84 -12.81 -3.21
N GLU A 650 4.80 -13.48 -2.74
CA GLU A 650 4.57 -13.79 -1.33
C GLU A 650 5.61 -14.75 -0.76
N ARG A 651 6.01 -15.73 -1.57
CA ARG A 651 6.95 -16.79 -1.17
C ARG A 651 8.22 -16.73 -2.02
N TRP A 652 9.35 -17.09 -1.42
CA TRP A 652 10.61 -17.24 -2.16
C TRP A 652 10.52 -18.28 -3.26
N ASN A 653 9.71 -19.33 -3.06
CA ASN A 653 9.48 -20.47 -3.97
C ASN A 653 8.13 -20.41 -4.70
N GLY A 654 7.52 -19.26 -4.89
CA GLY A 654 6.20 -19.12 -5.55
C GLY A 654 6.04 -19.97 -6.82
N ILE A 655 7.12 -20.12 -7.58
CA ILE A 655 7.28 -21.13 -8.64
C ILE A 655 8.59 -21.86 -8.37
N HIS A 656 8.56 -23.19 -8.32
CA HIS A 656 9.74 -24.03 -8.16
C HIS A 656 10.66 -23.99 -9.39
N PRO A 657 11.95 -24.35 -9.26
CA PRO A 657 12.87 -24.35 -10.40
C PRO A 657 12.43 -25.22 -11.57
N ASP A 658 11.60 -26.23 -11.33
CA ASP A 658 11.02 -27.09 -12.38
C ASP A 658 9.78 -26.48 -13.06
N GLY A 659 9.36 -25.29 -12.65
CA GLY A 659 8.18 -24.56 -13.17
C GLY A 659 6.86 -24.89 -12.48
N THR A 660 6.86 -25.73 -11.44
CA THR A 660 5.64 -26.08 -10.70
C THR A 660 5.27 -24.93 -9.74
N PRO A 661 4.02 -24.43 -9.73
CA PRO A 661 3.56 -23.50 -8.71
C PRO A 661 3.64 -24.10 -7.31
N GLU A 662 3.97 -23.29 -6.30
CA GLU A 662 3.92 -23.67 -4.89
C GLU A 662 2.47 -23.80 -4.40
N VAL A 663 2.29 -24.28 -3.17
CA VAL A 663 0.98 -24.58 -2.57
C VAL A 663 -0.06 -23.48 -2.84
N PRO A 664 -1.21 -23.81 -3.49
CA PRO A 664 -2.15 -22.78 -3.95
C PRO A 664 -2.81 -21.97 -2.82
N SER A 665 -3.02 -22.62 -1.67
CA SER A 665 -3.73 -21.98 -0.53
C SER A 665 -2.96 -20.81 0.08
N MET A 666 -1.64 -20.73 -0.15
CA MET A 666 -0.76 -19.69 0.43
C MET A 666 0.27 -19.25 -0.62
N ASN A 667 -0.18 -18.69 -1.73
CA ASN A 667 0.71 -18.22 -2.79
C ASN A 667 0.06 -17.10 -3.61
N SER A 668 0.62 -15.90 -3.50
CA SER A 668 0.30 -14.75 -4.34
C SER A 668 1.54 -14.32 -5.12
N TYR A 669 1.35 -13.98 -6.38
CA TYR A 669 2.42 -13.47 -7.22
C TYR A 669 2.47 -11.93 -7.23
N ASN A 670 1.66 -11.29 -6.39
CA ASN A 670 1.68 -9.84 -6.18
C ASN A 670 1.49 -9.53 -4.68
N HIS A 671 2.60 -9.55 -3.93
CA HIS A 671 2.63 -9.40 -2.48
C HIS A 671 3.87 -8.61 -2.06
N TYR A 672 3.69 -7.39 -1.56
CA TYR A 672 4.77 -6.42 -1.46
C TYR A 672 5.78 -6.61 -0.31
N ALA A 673 5.51 -7.44 0.70
CA ALA A 673 6.29 -7.51 1.96
C ALA A 673 7.81 -7.66 1.74
N TYR A 674 8.23 -8.62 0.91
CA TYR A 674 9.66 -8.82 0.59
C TYR A 674 10.28 -7.69 -0.24
N GLY A 675 9.48 -6.81 -0.80
CA GLY A 675 9.92 -5.56 -1.42
C GLY A 675 10.51 -4.54 -0.44
N ALA A 676 10.45 -4.83 0.87
CA ALA A 676 11.08 -4.01 1.92
C ALA A 676 12.59 -3.80 1.72
N ILE A 677 13.28 -4.61 0.92
CA ILE A 677 14.68 -4.41 0.52
C ILE A 677 14.91 -3.06 -0.17
N GLY A 678 13.87 -2.45 -0.74
CA GLY A 678 13.93 -1.12 -1.36
C GLY A 678 14.45 -0.05 -0.39
N ASP A 679 14.11 -0.11 0.89
CA ASP A 679 14.64 0.80 1.91
C ASP A 679 16.18 0.73 1.96
N TRP A 680 16.77 -0.47 1.97
CA TRP A 680 18.21 -0.65 1.95
C TRP A 680 18.85 -0.20 0.62
N MET A 681 18.16 -0.40 -0.50
CA MET A 681 18.65 0.05 -1.81
C MET A 681 18.79 1.58 -1.85
N TYR A 682 17.78 2.33 -1.39
CA TYR A 682 17.86 3.79 -1.34
C TYR A 682 18.83 4.30 -0.26
N ARG A 683 18.72 3.80 0.98
CA ARG A 683 19.47 4.34 2.12
C ARG A 683 20.92 3.92 2.19
N THR A 684 21.23 2.70 1.71
CA THR A 684 22.59 2.15 1.82
C THR A 684 23.28 2.10 0.46
N VAL A 685 22.65 1.50 -0.57
CA VAL A 685 23.31 1.37 -1.88
C VAL A 685 23.46 2.74 -2.54
N ALA A 686 22.38 3.50 -2.63
CA ALA A 686 22.43 4.89 -3.13
C ALA A 686 22.89 5.89 -2.07
N GLY A 687 22.66 5.59 -0.79
CA GLY A 687 23.11 6.39 0.34
C GLY A 687 22.22 7.58 0.69
N LEU A 688 20.96 7.62 0.22
CA LEU A 688 20.05 8.75 0.41
C LEU A 688 19.11 8.51 1.59
N ASP A 689 19.30 9.25 2.69
CA ASP A 689 18.53 9.15 3.94
C ASP A 689 18.30 10.53 4.59
N THR A 690 17.43 10.58 5.60
CA THR A 690 17.19 11.74 6.45
C THR A 690 17.90 11.61 7.79
N LYS A 691 18.31 12.74 8.38
CA LYS A 691 18.82 12.76 9.76
C LYS A 691 17.65 12.54 10.74
N THR A 692 17.92 11.83 11.83
CA THR A 692 16.91 11.55 12.86
C THR A 692 16.60 12.73 13.78
N ASP A 693 17.49 13.71 13.84
CA ASP A 693 17.34 14.98 14.58
C ASP A 693 16.81 16.14 13.70
N GLN A 694 16.83 15.98 12.38
CA GLN A 694 16.32 16.93 11.37
C GLN A 694 15.53 16.16 10.31
N VAL A 695 14.44 15.54 10.75
CA VAL A 695 13.60 14.64 9.94
C VAL A 695 12.92 15.30 8.75
N GLY A 696 12.21 14.52 7.93
CA GLY A 696 11.53 15.02 6.74
C GLY A 696 12.50 15.55 5.70
N TYR A 697 13.74 15.10 5.71
CA TYR A 697 14.81 15.57 4.82
C TYR A 697 15.17 17.05 5.01
N LYS A 698 14.84 17.65 6.16
CA LYS A 698 15.37 18.96 6.55
C LYS A 698 16.89 18.89 6.69
N GLY A 699 17.38 17.82 7.31
CA GLY A 699 18.78 17.40 7.31
C GLY A 699 18.94 16.11 6.50
N ILE A 700 19.74 16.13 5.45
CA ILE A 700 19.94 15.01 4.54
C ILE A 700 21.25 14.29 4.87
N ILE A 701 21.25 12.97 4.72
CA ILE A 701 22.47 12.15 4.72
C ILE A 701 22.66 11.60 3.32
N ILE A 702 23.82 11.83 2.73
CA ILE A 702 24.28 11.14 1.52
C ILE A 702 25.47 10.27 1.91
N LYS A 703 25.25 8.94 1.95
CA LYS A 703 26.27 7.97 2.39
C LYS A 703 26.18 6.69 1.57
N PRO A 704 26.59 6.73 0.29
CA PRO A 704 26.54 5.55 -0.55
C PRO A 704 27.55 4.49 -0.08
N THR A 705 27.14 3.23 -0.16
CA THR A 705 28.01 2.08 0.07
C THR A 705 28.33 1.44 -1.29
N ILE A 706 29.59 1.50 -1.69
CA ILE A 706 30.04 0.94 -2.97
C ILE A 706 30.29 -0.55 -2.82
N GLY A 707 29.69 -1.37 -3.68
CA GLY A 707 29.81 -2.83 -3.59
C GLY A 707 29.07 -3.57 -4.69
N GLY A 708 29.05 -4.91 -4.59
CA GLY A 708 28.31 -5.77 -5.50
C GLY A 708 28.73 -5.69 -6.97
N ASN A 709 29.93 -5.23 -7.26
CA ASN A 709 30.42 -4.97 -8.61
C ASN A 709 29.52 -4.01 -9.41
N LEU A 710 28.69 -3.21 -8.73
CA LEU A 710 27.95 -2.15 -9.38
C LEU A 710 28.91 -1.04 -9.81
N THR A 711 28.79 -0.59 -11.05
CA THR A 711 29.59 0.51 -11.61
C THR A 711 28.86 1.84 -11.56
N THR A 712 27.53 1.82 -11.52
CA THR A 712 26.70 3.03 -11.38
C THR A 712 25.49 2.74 -10.51
N VAL A 713 25.08 3.74 -9.73
CA VAL A 713 23.77 3.81 -9.05
C VAL A 713 23.30 5.24 -9.10
N ALA A 714 22.01 5.43 -9.39
CA ALA A 714 21.34 6.72 -9.35
C ALA A 714 20.03 6.60 -8.58
N ALA A 715 19.85 7.45 -7.59
CA ALA A 715 18.60 7.58 -6.84
C ALA A 715 18.21 9.06 -6.72
N ASP A 716 16.97 9.34 -7.07
CA ASP A 716 16.31 10.62 -6.83
C ASP A 716 15.17 10.43 -5.85
N TYR A 717 14.87 11.45 -5.08
CA TYR A 717 13.75 11.44 -4.14
C TYR A 717 13.13 12.85 -4.01
N GLU A 718 11.82 12.95 -4.22
CA GLU A 718 11.04 14.16 -4.00
C GLU A 718 10.72 14.31 -2.51
N THR A 719 11.52 15.10 -1.84
CA THR A 719 11.34 15.41 -0.41
C THR A 719 10.30 16.52 -0.23
N PRO A 720 9.81 16.78 1.00
CA PRO A 720 8.98 17.95 1.28
C PRO A 720 9.60 19.31 0.89
N TYR A 721 10.91 19.35 0.65
CA TYR A 721 11.66 20.55 0.26
C TYR A 721 12.04 20.58 -1.22
N GLY A 722 11.70 19.56 -1.98
CA GLY A 722 12.08 19.37 -3.36
C GLY A 722 13.04 18.19 -3.57
N LYS A 723 13.56 18.08 -4.75
CA LYS A 723 14.34 16.93 -5.20
C LYS A 723 15.70 16.83 -4.52
N ALA A 724 15.98 15.70 -3.88
CA ALA A 724 17.30 15.27 -3.44
C ALA A 724 17.81 14.14 -4.35
N SER A 725 19.12 14.14 -4.68
CA SER A 725 19.72 13.13 -5.56
C SER A 725 21.03 12.61 -5.00
N SER A 726 21.30 11.33 -5.25
CA SER A 726 22.58 10.67 -4.99
C SER A 726 22.91 9.76 -6.17
N HIS A 727 23.84 10.19 -7.00
CA HIS A 727 24.26 9.44 -8.20
C HIS A 727 25.76 9.16 -8.09
N TRP A 728 26.16 7.91 -8.10
CA TRP A 728 27.56 7.56 -8.09
C TRP A 728 27.97 6.66 -9.27
N LYS A 729 29.21 6.84 -9.70
CA LYS A 729 29.84 6.06 -10.77
C LYS A 729 31.27 5.71 -10.36
N VAL A 730 31.67 4.47 -10.59
CA VAL A 730 33.06 4.00 -10.47
C VAL A 730 33.59 3.67 -11.87
N GLU A 731 34.63 4.37 -12.30
CA GLU A 731 35.25 4.16 -13.62
C GLU A 731 36.75 4.30 -13.50
N GLY A 732 37.50 3.32 -14.04
CA GLY A 732 38.98 3.34 -13.99
C GLY A 732 39.56 3.40 -12.57
N GLY A 733 38.81 3.05 -11.54
CA GLY A 733 39.20 3.14 -10.13
C GLY A 733 38.94 4.52 -9.51
N ASN A 734 38.30 5.44 -10.22
CA ASN A 734 37.82 6.72 -9.68
C ASN A 734 36.34 6.58 -9.32
N LEU A 735 35.96 7.06 -8.16
CA LEU A 735 34.57 7.30 -7.76
C LEU A 735 34.20 8.74 -8.11
N MET A 736 33.10 8.91 -8.79
CA MET A 736 32.39 10.17 -8.98
C MET A 736 31.05 10.09 -8.24
N LEU A 737 30.71 11.14 -7.50
CA LEU A 737 29.47 11.23 -6.72
C LEU A 737 28.81 12.59 -6.98
N ASP A 738 27.72 12.59 -7.72
CA ASP A 738 26.90 13.76 -7.99
C ASP A 738 25.74 13.82 -7.01
N VAL A 739 25.56 14.96 -6.34
CA VAL A 739 24.57 15.15 -5.29
C VAL A 739 23.79 16.42 -5.54
N THR A 740 22.46 16.34 -5.40
CA THR A 740 21.58 17.51 -5.36
C THR A 740 20.94 17.63 -3.98
N ILE A 741 21.06 18.79 -3.37
CA ILE A 741 20.45 19.13 -2.06
C ILE A 741 19.45 20.24 -2.28
N PRO A 742 18.14 20.02 -1.99
CA PRO A 742 17.09 21.00 -2.25
C PRO A 742 17.21 22.25 -1.40
N ALA A 743 16.48 23.28 -1.82
CA ALA A 743 16.48 24.58 -1.12
C ALA A 743 16.04 24.45 0.35
N ASN A 744 16.55 25.31 1.22
CA ASN A 744 16.24 25.34 2.66
C ASN A 744 16.58 24.07 3.44
N THR A 745 17.46 23.24 2.95
CA THR A 745 17.96 22.03 3.61
C THR A 745 19.47 22.04 3.73
N THR A 746 20.00 21.15 4.58
CA THR A 746 21.43 20.92 4.73
C THR A 746 21.72 19.44 4.57
N ALA A 747 22.94 19.10 4.20
CA ALA A 747 23.35 17.70 4.14
C ALA A 747 24.71 17.46 4.77
N THR A 748 24.89 16.25 5.30
CA THR A 748 26.19 15.66 5.53
C THR A 748 26.43 14.60 4.45
N ILE A 749 27.43 14.85 3.62
CA ILE A 749 27.83 13.95 2.53
C ILE A 749 29.04 13.15 2.99
N TYR A 750 28.90 11.84 3.02
CA TYR A 750 29.99 10.90 3.32
C TYR A 750 30.49 10.32 2.00
N VAL A 751 31.54 10.90 1.47
CA VAL A 751 32.16 10.42 0.23
C VAL A 751 33.01 9.19 0.56
N PRO A 752 32.71 8.01 -0.01
CA PRO A 752 33.51 6.81 0.21
C PRO A 752 34.97 7.04 -0.17
N THR A 753 35.91 6.68 0.71
CA THR A 753 37.36 6.82 0.49
C THR A 753 38.10 5.56 0.87
N LYS A 754 39.24 5.32 0.23
CA LYS A 754 40.16 4.23 0.59
C LYS A 754 41.46 4.79 1.09
N GLY A 755 41.80 4.49 2.36
CA GLY A 755 42.97 5.06 2.99
C GLY A 755 42.90 6.60 3.10
N ASP A 756 44.03 7.24 2.84
CA ASP A 756 44.18 8.70 2.89
C ASP A 756 43.92 9.42 1.57
N ASN A 757 43.24 8.75 0.62
CA ASN A 757 42.93 9.35 -0.67
C ASN A 757 42.16 10.66 -0.53
N ALA A 758 42.62 11.68 -1.24
CA ALA A 758 42.01 13.00 -1.22
C ALA A 758 40.64 12.98 -1.92
N VAL A 759 39.71 13.68 -1.31
CA VAL A 759 38.40 13.97 -1.94
C VAL A 759 38.46 15.38 -2.50
N SER A 760 37.99 15.52 -3.74
CA SER A 760 37.82 16.84 -4.33
C SER A 760 36.34 17.09 -4.65
N GLU A 761 35.92 18.34 -4.63
CA GLU A 761 34.66 18.87 -5.13
C GLU A 761 34.98 19.84 -6.27
N ASN A 762 34.50 19.54 -7.50
CA ASN A 762 34.84 20.25 -8.72
C ASN A 762 36.38 20.47 -8.93
N GLY A 763 37.19 19.46 -8.59
CA GLY A 763 38.66 19.49 -8.71
C GLY A 763 39.35 20.22 -7.57
N LYS A 764 38.68 20.78 -6.58
CA LYS A 764 39.25 21.43 -5.42
C LYS A 764 39.16 20.53 -4.17
N PRO A 765 40.21 20.49 -3.33
CA PRO A 765 40.16 19.75 -2.09
C PRO A 765 38.97 20.17 -1.20
N VAL A 766 38.29 19.21 -0.59
CA VAL A 766 37.15 19.52 0.31
C VAL A 766 37.60 19.87 1.71
N THR A 767 36.82 20.72 2.41
CA THR A 767 36.94 20.94 3.85
C THR A 767 36.24 19.78 4.58
N LYS A 768 36.99 19.00 5.34
CA LYS A 768 36.46 17.87 6.10
C LYS A 768 35.59 18.33 7.29
N ALA A 769 34.41 17.74 7.45
CA ALA A 769 33.58 17.97 8.65
C ALA A 769 34.20 17.30 9.89
N GLN A 770 33.74 17.67 11.09
CA GLN A 770 34.24 17.09 12.35
C GLN A 770 33.84 15.61 12.55
N ASN A 771 32.68 15.21 12.02
CA ASN A 771 32.10 13.88 12.22
C ASN A 771 32.58 12.85 11.17
N GLN A 772 33.88 12.65 11.08
CA GLN A 772 34.52 11.66 10.21
C GLN A 772 34.16 10.24 10.67
N ILE A 773 33.99 9.32 9.72
CA ILE A 773 33.82 7.88 9.96
C ILE A 773 34.80 7.09 9.09
N ALA A 774 35.22 5.93 9.56
CA ALA A 774 36.16 5.07 8.81
C ALA A 774 35.61 4.74 7.41
N GLY A 775 36.47 4.85 6.39
CA GLY A 775 36.11 4.57 4.99
C GLY A 775 35.37 5.70 4.27
N TYR A 776 35.19 6.86 4.92
CA TYR A 776 34.50 8.01 4.31
C TYR A 776 35.16 9.34 4.66
N THR A 777 35.07 10.29 3.75
CA THR A 777 35.32 11.70 4.05
C THR A 777 33.97 12.42 4.20
N ALA A 778 33.68 12.93 5.38
CA ALA A 778 32.45 13.67 5.64
C ALA A 778 32.60 15.16 5.27
N VAL A 779 31.60 15.69 4.56
CA VAL A 779 31.52 17.09 4.13
C VAL A 779 30.12 17.63 4.48
N ASN A 780 30.03 18.76 5.16
CA ASN A 780 28.74 19.43 5.42
C ASN A 780 28.50 20.49 4.33
N VAL A 781 27.29 20.47 3.78
CA VAL A 781 26.90 21.36 2.68
C VAL A 781 25.50 21.95 2.92
N GLY A 782 25.24 23.10 2.30
CA GLY A 782 23.90 23.66 2.16
C GLY A 782 23.18 23.13 0.91
N SER A 783 22.13 23.85 0.48
CA SER A 783 21.46 23.58 -0.80
C SER A 783 22.37 23.86 -2.00
N GLY A 784 22.27 23.02 -3.03
CA GLY A 784 23.09 23.13 -4.25
C GLY A 784 23.33 21.81 -4.95
N ASN A 785 24.13 21.86 -6.03
CA ASN A 785 24.61 20.68 -6.74
C ASN A 785 26.12 20.54 -6.47
N TYR A 786 26.56 19.34 -6.18
CA TYR A 786 27.93 19.02 -5.79
C TYR A 786 28.46 17.84 -6.61
N HIS A 787 29.73 17.91 -7.02
CA HIS A 787 30.41 16.89 -7.84
C HIS A 787 31.69 16.46 -7.13
N PHE A 788 31.61 15.36 -6.37
CA PHE A 788 32.75 14.82 -5.66
C PHE A 788 33.49 13.78 -6.47
N SER A 789 34.82 13.74 -6.30
CA SER A 789 35.63 12.68 -6.86
C SER A 789 36.73 12.23 -5.90
N THR A 790 37.10 10.94 -5.96
CA THR A 790 38.18 10.34 -5.19
C THR A 790 38.65 9.04 -5.83
N LEU A 791 39.89 8.63 -5.55
CA LEU A 791 40.43 7.33 -5.92
C LEU A 791 39.93 6.22 -4.97
N MET A 792 39.50 5.10 -5.55
CA MET A 792 39.05 3.89 -4.82
C MET A 792 40.07 2.73 -4.92
N LYS A 793 41.25 3.00 -5.49
CA LYS A 793 42.36 2.02 -5.61
C LYS A 793 43.27 2.03 -4.37
#